data_4da9e5e3be967a6bbbd15d399a451a67
#
_entry.id   4da9e5e3be967a6bbbd15d399a451a67
#
_cell.length_a   1.000
_cell.length_b   1.000
_cell.length_c   1.000
_cell.angle_alpha   90.00
_cell.angle_beta   90.00
_cell.angle_gamma   90.00
#
_symmetry.space_group_name_H-M   'P 1'
#
loop_
_entity.id
_entity.type
_entity.pdbx_description
1 polymer ?
#
loop_
_entity_poly.entity_id
_entity_poly.type
_entity_poly.pdbx_seq_one_letter_code
_entity_poly.pdbx_strand_id
1 'polypeptide(L)'
;MAGSDLIPLPSRPIPRRPGILETKLLLPRQTHALVARPRLLDRLVADPQVPLVGVFGPAGFGKTTLLAQWASMDRRAVAWLTLDEREADPTALLSYVAAAIDRATGLPGSVLGSVGVADPADWQTALSQLGAALATTREPLLIVLDDVERVGPGEPCEAIVALSALLPPGSQVALSSRRSDVFPVPRLVTAGLLTLIERDDLVLDDREAEELFRLIGRPLAADQAHDLNHALEGWAAGLYLSAMNQRSITELMPTDDALVAHRMVGEYVRSEIVGSMSPERRDLVLRASAFDPFDAAMVGAILGIEGVDDVLRDVARTTPLLIELDVPGKWYRWHRLLRATLQAELAHREPDAPRALAELAAAWYERAGMLETAIDFAMQAGDAARVARSLPRLVESAWNEGRIETVLAWLDWFETQDGPGAYPRVAMLGSLIYGLVGRSARALRWADLARVDQPSRIQDSDAGLAALVRASICRAGVARMADDAEMAVSLLPADSTWSPTARILLGVAIAIEGRRRSADVELAAATELASASDSSPTHAAIGFVFRAALAMDRGDWTVAEALARQARTIALDGEVAEGAAGMAVDAMSARIAARRGALHQATADAVRAQRLRANVGHAVPWLAIRARLDLAWALLALADPTAADTVLGEAEEVVGRDPAMGVLVEEIEELRGHLERSIEGPAGASMLTLAELRLLPILATHRSLPEIAAQLNRSSNTIKTQAKSIYRKLEATSRSEAVDRARALGLLDGAPPNEALTA
;
A
#
# COMPACT_ATOMS: atom_id res chain seq x y z
N MET A 1 27.59 -50.22 -5.83
CA MET A 1 27.85 -49.58 -4.56
C MET A 1 28.53 -48.23 -4.85
N ALA A 2 27.83 -47.18 -4.75
CA ALA A 2 28.31 -45.81 -4.52
C ALA A 2 27.09 -45.05 -4.02
N GLY A 3 27.12 -44.74 -2.73
CA GLY A 3 26.04 -44.03 -2.05
C GLY A 3 26.07 -42.56 -2.47
N SER A 4 24.93 -42.04 -2.82
CA SER A 4 24.70 -40.61 -2.95
C SER A 4 24.42 -40.03 -1.56
N ASP A 5 25.41 -39.32 -1.03
CA ASP A 5 25.27 -38.52 0.18
C ASP A 5 24.29 -37.38 -0.11
N LEU A 6 23.05 -37.57 0.32
CA LEU A 6 22.08 -36.47 0.46
C LEU A 6 22.49 -35.62 1.64
N ILE A 7 22.94 -34.41 1.38
CA ILE A 7 23.18 -33.38 2.39
C ILE A 7 21.84 -33.07 3.07
N PRO A 8 21.69 -33.29 4.38
CA PRO A 8 20.44 -32.96 5.06
C PRO A 8 20.32 -31.43 5.16
N LEU A 9 19.23 -30.88 4.64
CA LEU A 9 18.83 -29.51 4.84
C LEU A 9 18.66 -29.23 6.33
N PRO A 10 19.15 -28.10 6.86
CA PRO A 10 19.05 -27.78 8.26
C PRO A 10 17.59 -27.53 8.65
N SER A 11 17.04 -28.41 9.47
CA SER A 11 15.73 -28.23 10.12
C SER A 11 15.85 -27.19 11.24
N ARG A 12 15.88 -25.90 10.90
CA ARG A 12 15.57 -24.85 11.85
C ARG A 12 14.09 -24.50 11.69
N PRO A 13 13.30 -24.50 12.78
CA PRO A 13 11.97 -23.93 12.72
C PRO A 13 12.10 -22.43 12.43
N ILE A 14 11.63 -22.02 11.25
CA ILE A 14 11.53 -20.62 10.87
C ILE A 14 10.49 -20.01 11.82
N PRO A 15 10.76 -18.88 12.48
CA PRO A 15 9.77 -18.23 13.33
C PRO A 15 8.54 -17.90 12.47
N ARG A 16 7.37 -18.44 12.84
CA ARG A 16 6.09 -18.13 12.20
C ARG A 16 5.85 -16.64 12.37
N ARG A 17 5.82 -15.90 11.26
CA ARG A 17 5.55 -14.47 11.26
C ARG A 17 4.07 -14.23 11.00
N PRO A 18 3.38 -13.44 11.82
CA PRO A 18 2.00 -13.06 11.53
C PRO A 18 1.94 -12.31 10.20
N GLY A 19 0.99 -12.66 9.35
CA GLY A 19 0.68 -11.94 8.11
C GLY A 19 1.26 -12.51 6.81
N ILE A 20 2.32 -13.36 6.80
CA ILE A 20 2.90 -13.93 5.58
C ILE A 20 2.42 -15.38 5.36
N LEU A 21 1.80 -15.63 4.21
CA LEU A 21 1.44 -16.97 3.76
C LEU A 21 2.65 -17.65 3.09
N GLU A 22 3.34 -18.51 3.83
CA GLU A 22 4.54 -19.22 3.34
C GLU A 22 4.31 -20.02 2.06
N THR A 23 3.08 -20.48 1.82
CA THR A 23 2.71 -21.23 0.61
C THR A 23 2.88 -20.45 -0.68
N LYS A 24 2.83 -19.13 -0.64
CA LYS A 24 3.09 -18.28 -1.80
C LYS A 24 4.57 -18.18 -2.17
N LEU A 25 5.45 -18.47 -1.22
CA LEU A 25 6.90 -18.35 -1.36
C LEU A 25 7.56 -19.62 -1.89
N LEU A 26 6.75 -20.59 -2.35
CA LEU A 26 7.23 -21.88 -2.75
C LEU A 26 7.35 -22.00 -4.25
N LEU A 27 8.50 -22.49 -4.70
CA LEU A 27 8.67 -22.90 -6.09
C LEU A 27 7.68 -24.05 -6.41
N PRO A 28 6.83 -23.92 -7.42
CA PRO A 28 5.92 -25.00 -7.82
C PRO A 28 6.70 -26.25 -8.20
N ARG A 29 6.41 -27.37 -7.56
CA ARG A 29 7.00 -28.66 -7.94
C ARG A 29 6.55 -29.06 -9.34
N GLN A 30 7.52 -29.38 -10.17
CA GLN A 30 7.28 -29.89 -11.51
C GLN A 30 7.05 -31.39 -11.43
N THR A 31 5.79 -31.80 -11.32
CA THR A 31 5.40 -33.21 -11.12
C THR A 31 5.06 -33.98 -12.40
N HIS A 32 4.95 -33.26 -13.54
CA HIS A 32 4.52 -33.83 -14.81
C HIS A 32 5.62 -33.76 -15.87
N ALA A 33 5.49 -34.57 -16.89
CA ALA A 33 6.37 -34.56 -18.06
C ALA A 33 6.45 -33.15 -18.65
N LEU A 34 7.63 -32.53 -18.54
CA LEU A 34 7.86 -31.17 -18.96
C LEU A 34 8.63 -31.13 -20.25
N VAL A 35 8.04 -30.47 -21.24
CA VAL A 35 8.76 -30.17 -22.47
C VAL A 35 9.81 -29.10 -22.15
N ALA A 36 11.07 -29.42 -22.39
CA ALA A 36 12.14 -28.43 -22.29
C ALA A 36 11.99 -27.42 -23.41
N ARG A 37 12.19 -26.15 -23.06
CA ARG A 37 12.07 -25.02 -24.01
C ARG A 37 13.41 -24.28 -24.16
N PRO A 38 14.44 -24.91 -24.76
CA PRO A 38 15.78 -24.35 -24.83
C PRO A 38 15.79 -22.95 -25.43
N ARG A 39 15.04 -22.75 -26.52
CA ARG A 39 14.92 -21.46 -27.22
C ARG A 39 14.49 -20.32 -26.27
N LEU A 40 13.53 -20.57 -25.38
CA LEU A 40 13.06 -19.57 -24.43
C LEU A 40 14.00 -19.44 -23.22
N LEU A 41 14.50 -20.57 -22.72
CA LEU A 41 15.47 -20.58 -21.63
C LEU A 41 16.75 -19.84 -22.00
N ASP A 42 17.25 -20.03 -23.24
CA ASP A 42 18.40 -19.29 -23.75
C ASP A 42 18.14 -17.78 -23.79
N ARG A 43 16.94 -17.36 -24.19
CA ARG A 43 16.54 -15.94 -24.15
C ARG A 43 16.46 -15.37 -22.73
N LEU A 44 16.01 -16.16 -21.75
CA LEU A 44 15.90 -15.73 -20.35
C LEU A 44 17.28 -15.51 -19.72
N VAL A 45 18.29 -16.28 -20.13
CA VAL A 45 19.66 -16.19 -19.60
C VAL A 45 20.61 -15.36 -20.46
N ALA A 46 20.19 -14.93 -21.66
CA ALA A 46 21.05 -14.31 -22.66
C ALA A 46 21.66 -12.97 -22.18
N ASP A 47 20.91 -12.20 -21.43
CA ASP A 47 21.37 -10.89 -20.96
C ASP A 47 21.07 -10.68 -19.46
N PRO A 48 21.97 -11.15 -18.59
CA PRO A 48 21.83 -10.99 -17.15
C PRO A 48 21.95 -9.53 -16.66
N GLN A 49 22.26 -8.58 -17.55
CA GLN A 49 22.35 -7.17 -17.22
C GLN A 49 20.97 -6.47 -17.32
N VAL A 50 20.03 -7.06 -18.04
CA VAL A 50 18.65 -6.54 -18.10
C VAL A 50 17.93 -6.91 -16.81
N PRO A 51 17.51 -5.93 -15.99
CA PRO A 51 17.03 -6.20 -14.64
C PRO A 51 15.65 -6.85 -14.59
N LEU A 52 14.83 -6.69 -15.62
CA LEU A 52 13.47 -7.23 -15.68
C LEU A 52 13.31 -8.24 -16.80
N VAL A 53 12.59 -9.31 -16.53
CA VAL A 53 12.17 -10.30 -17.52
C VAL A 53 10.67 -10.47 -17.44
N GLY A 54 9.95 -10.15 -18.49
CA GLY A 54 8.49 -10.29 -18.58
C GLY A 54 8.10 -11.50 -19.42
N VAL A 55 7.29 -12.39 -18.86
CA VAL A 55 6.68 -13.52 -19.56
C VAL A 55 5.16 -13.31 -19.58
N PHE A 56 4.66 -12.73 -20.66
CA PHE A 56 3.28 -12.28 -20.78
C PHE A 56 2.51 -13.09 -21.82
N GLY A 57 1.31 -13.52 -21.42
CA GLY A 57 0.45 -14.29 -22.32
C GLY A 57 -0.75 -14.89 -21.62
N PRO A 58 -1.76 -15.37 -22.35
CA PRO A 58 -3.00 -15.90 -21.79
C PRO A 58 -2.79 -17.09 -20.85
N ALA A 59 -3.88 -17.52 -20.18
CA ALA A 59 -3.85 -18.68 -19.29
C ALA A 59 -3.51 -19.96 -20.06
N GLY A 60 -2.71 -20.85 -19.45
CA GLY A 60 -2.39 -22.15 -20.02
C GLY A 60 -1.28 -22.17 -21.08
N PHE A 61 -0.58 -21.05 -21.35
CA PHE A 61 0.58 -20.99 -22.24
C PHE A 61 1.90 -21.39 -21.59
N GLY A 62 1.88 -21.89 -20.36
CA GLY A 62 3.06 -22.41 -19.69
C GLY A 62 4.00 -21.36 -19.07
N LYS A 63 3.53 -20.14 -18.80
CA LYS A 63 4.34 -19.05 -18.18
C LYS A 63 4.99 -19.48 -16.86
N THR A 64 4.17 -19.90 -15.89
CA THR A 64 4.64 -20.40 -14.59
C THR A 64 5.59 -21.58 -14.75
N THR A 65 5.28 -22.49 -15.69
CA THR A 65 6.11 -23.66 -16.00
C THR A 65 7.47 -23.25 -16.54
N LEU A 66 7.52 -22.31 -17.48
CA LEU A 66 8.77 -21.78 -18.04
C LEU A 66 9.64 -21.11 -16.96
N LEU A 67 9.04 -20.25 -16.14
CA LEU A 67 9.75 -19.60 -15.04
C LEU A 67 10.23 -20.62 -14.00
N ALA A 68 9.45 -21.65 -13.70
CA ALA A 68 9.86 -22.73 -12.79
C ALA A 68 11.00 -23.60 -13.37
N GLN A 69 11.00 -23.85 -14.69
CA GLN A 69 12.13 -24.50 -15.37
C GLN A 69 13.39 -23.64 -15.25
N TRP A 70 13.30 -22.36 -15.57
CA TRP A 70 14.43 -21.44 -15.41
C TRP A 70 14.92 -21.40 -13.98
N ALA A 71 14.03 -21.18 -13.01
CA ALA A 71 14.35 -21.12 -11.58
C ALA A 71 15.07 -22.39 -11.09
N SER A 72 14.69 -23.57 -11.59
CA SER A 72 15.32 -24.86 -11.21
C SER A 72 16.72 -25.06 -11.80
N MET A 73 17.06 -24.35 -12.88
CA MET A 73 18.35 -24.44 -13.58
C MET A 73 19.30 -23.29 -13.20
N ASP A 74 18.76 -22.23 -12.60
CA ASP A 74 19.52 -21.02 -12.25
C ASP A 74 20.46 -21.32 -11.06
N ARG A 75 21.65 -20.74 -11.10
CA ARG A 75 22.64 -20.89 -10.05
C ARG A 75 22.51 -19.87 -8.93
N ARG A 76 21.75 -18.81 -9.18
CA ARG A 76 21.46 -17.76 -8.20
C ARG A 76 20.48 -18.26 -7.15
N ALA A 77 20.44 -17.60 -6.00
CA ALA A 77 19.37 -17.84 -5.04
C ALA A 77 18.03 -17.37 -5.66
N VAL A 78 17.04 -18.26 -5.67
CA VAL A 78 15.73 -18.02 -6.29
C VAL A 78 14.71 -17.67 -5.21
N ALA A 79 14.21 -16.46 -5.26
CA ALA A 79 13.12 -15.98 -4.43
C ALA A 79 11.81 -16.05 -5.24
N TRP A 80 10.93 -17.01 -4.92
CA TRP A 80 9.64 -17.20 -5.60
C TRP A 80 8.51 -16.57 -4.81
N LEU A 81 7.63 -15.84 -5.49
CA LEU A 81 6.39 -15.32 -4.93
C LEU A 81 5.24 -15.45 -5.95
N THR A 82 4.20 -16.15 -5.58
CA THR A 82 2.94 -16.17 -6.34
C THR A 82 2.00 -15.12 -5.76
N LEU A 83 1.61 -14.15 -6.57
CA LEU A 83 0.83 -12.98 -6.17
C LEU A 83 -0.69 -13.25 -6.18
N ASP A 84 -1.39 -12.61 -5.28
CA ASP A 84 -2.85 -12.46 -5.30
C ASP A 84 -3.26 -11.00 -5.03
N GLU A 85 -4.51 -10.75 -4.75
CA GLU A 85 -5.06 -9.41 -4.56
C GLU A 85 -4.57 -8.71 -3.26
N ARG A 86 -3.94 -9.45 -2.36
CA ARG A 86 -3.40 -8.91 -1.09
C ARG A 86 -2.14 -8.07 -1.32
N GLU A 87 -1.35 -8.43 -2.32
CA GLU A 87 -0.16 -7.69 -2.72
C GLU A 87 -0.49 -6.52 -3.68
N ALA A 88 -1.76 -6.15 -3.85
CA ALA A 88 -2.16 -4.91 -4.50
C ALA A 88 -1.72 -3.66 -3.69
N ASP A 89 -1.48 -3.82 -2.40
CA ASP A 89 -0.75 -2.85 -1.58
C ASP A 89 0.76 -3.01 -1.85
N PRO A 90 1.47 -1.96 -2.30
CA PRO A 90 2.89 -2.05 -2.63
C PRO A 90 3.78 -2.34 -1.41
N THR A 91 3.38 -1.95 -0.20
CA THR A 91 4.13 -2.26 1.03
C THR A 91 3.98 -3.73 1.40
N ALA A 92 2.75 -4.28 1.28
CA ALA A 92 2.51 -5.70 1.44
C ALA A 92 3.31 -6.51 0.41
N LEU A 93 3.33 -6.08 -0.86
CA LEU A 93 4.13 -6.67 -1.93
C LEU A 93 5.62 -6.73 -1.54
N LEU A 94 6.21 -5.60 -1.12
CA LEU A 94 7.62 -5.53 -0.74
C LEU A 94 7.92 -6.40 0.49
N SER A 95 6.99 -6.50 1.44
CA SER A 95 7.12 -7.36 2.61
C SER A 95 7.15 -8.84 2.23
N TYR A 96 6.30 -9.28 1.29
CA TYR A 96 6.32 -10.64 0.75
C TYR A 96 7.59 -10.92 -0.09
N VAL A 97 8.05 -9.94 -0.87
CA VAL A 97 9.32 -10.05 -1.62
C VAL A 97 10.49 -10.19 -0.66
N ALA A 98 10.55 -9.40 0.41
CA ALA A 98 11.57 -9.53 1.44
C ALA A 98 11.54 -10.91 2.10
N ALA A 99 10.34 -11.46 2.37
CA ALA A 99 10.17 -12.81 2.90
C ALA A 99 10.65 -13.90 1.92
N ALA A 100 10.38 -13.73 0.63
CA ALA A 100 10.85 -14.64 -0.42
C ALA A 100 12.38 -14.64 -0.51
N ILE A 101 13.00 -13.46 -0.42
CA ILE A 101 14.46 -13.28 -0.42
C ILE A 101 15.08 -13.93 0.82
N ASP A 102 14.56 -13.68 2.03
CA ASP A 102 15.02 -14.29 3.27
C ASP A 102 14.99 -15.82 3.19
N ARG A 103 13.91 -16.36 2.64
CA ARG A 103 13.77 -17.79 2.43
C ARG A 103 14.81 -18.35 1.48
N ALA A 104 15.08 -17.65 0.38
CA ALA A 104 15.99 -18.09 -0.67
C ALA A 104 17.46 -18.03 -0.25
N THR A 105 17.82 -17.02 0.52
CA THR A 105 19.21 -16.73 0.90
C THR A 105 19.60 -17.29 2.26
N GLY A 106 18.63 -17.68 3.09
CA GLY A 106 18.88 -18.11 4.47
C GLY A 106 19.45 -17.01 5.35
N LEU A 107 19.35 -15.76 4.94
CA LEU A 107 19.81 -14.61 5.73
C LEU A 107 19.04 -14.56 7.06
N PRO A 108 19.70 -14.33 8.18
CA PRO A 108 19.02 -14.29 9.47
C PRO A 108 18.10 -13.08 9.51
N GLY A 109 16.79 -13.26 9.43
CA GLY A 109 15.68 -12.36 9.78
C GLY A 109 15.81 -10.85 9.61
N SER A 110 16.93 -10.39 9.05
CA SER A 110 17.35 -8.99 9.01
C SER A 110 16.66 -8.20 7.88
N VAL A 111 16.40 -8.85 6.74
CA VAL A 111 15.79 -8.18 5.59
C VAL A 111 14.30 -7.92 5.84
N LEU A 112 13.57 -8.89 6.38
CA LEU A 112 12.17 -8.71 6.77
C LEU A 112 11.99 -7.80 8.00
N GLY A 113 12.93 -7.89 8.95
CA GLY A 113 12.87 -7.03 10.13
C GLY A 113 13.01 -5.55 9.80
N SER A 114 13.71 -5.24 8.72
CA SER A 114 13.85 -3.85 8.24
C SER A 114 12.62 -3.36 7.46
N VAL A 115 11.92 -4.23 6.74
CA VAL A 115 10.74 -3.86 5.92
C VAL A 115 9.45 -3.87 6.75
N GLY A 116 9.34 -4.72 7.77
CA GLY A 116 8.13 -4.83 8.62
C GLY A 116 7.94 -3.69 9.65
N VAL A 117 8.86 -2.72 9.69
CA VAL A 117 8.77 -1.49 10.50
C VAL A 117 8.43 -0.27 9.63
N ALA A 118 8.37 -0.47 8.30
CA ALA A 118 8.03 0.62 7.38
C ALA A 118 6.55 0.94 7.47
N ASP A 119 6.28 2.24 7.35
CA ASP A 119 4.93 2.81 7.24
C ASP A 119 4.19 2.21 6.04
N PRO A 120 2.97 1.70 6.24
CA PRO A 120 2.14 1.16 5.18
C PRO A 120 1.81 2.14 4.04
N ALA A 121 1.84 3.45 4.27
CA ALA A 121 1.55 4.45 3.25
C ALA A 121 2.78 4.87 2.42
N ASP A 122 4.00 4.46 2.79
CA ASP A 122 5.21 4.81 2.06
C ASP A 122 6.01 3.58 1.64
N TRP A 123 5.53 2.93 0.58
CA TRP A 123 6.27 1.84 -0.06
C TRP A 123 7.69 2.27 -0.49
N GLN A 124 7.95 3.57 -0.67
CA GLN A 124 9.28 4.10 -1.02
C GLN A 124 10.24 3.95 0.17
N THR A 125 9.76 4.13 1.40
CA THR A 125 10.56 3.84 2.60
C THR A 125 10.78 2.33 2.76
N ALA A 126 9.77 1.49 2.59
CA ALA A 126 9.91 0.04 2.59
C ALA A 126 10.92 -0.43 1.53
N LEU A 127 10.84 0.14 0.32
CA LEU A 127 11.77 -0.12 -0.77
C LEU A 127 13.20 0.32 -0.42
N SER A 128 13.37 1.48 0.20
CA SER A 128 14.67 2.01 0.62
C SER A 128 15.32 1.12 1.68
N GLN A 129 14.54 0.63 2.64
CA GLN A 129 14.99 -0.30 3.68
C GLN A 129 15.38 -1.66 3.08
N LEU A 130 14.56 -2.19 2.16
CA LEU A 130 14.86 -3.41 1.43
C LEU A 130 16.14 -3.24 0.60
N GLY A 131 16.29 -2.11 -0.10
CA GLY A 131 17.49 -1.76 -0.86
C GLY A 131 18.74 -1.67 0.01
N ALA A 132 18.66 -1.05 1.18
CA ALA A 132 19.76 -0.99 2.14
C ALA A 132 20.16 -2.39 2.65
N ALA A 133 19.19 -3.26 2.91
CA ALA A 133 19.44 -4.64 3.31
C ALA A 133 20.08 -5.44 2.16
N LEU A 134 19.61 -5.28 0.93
CA LEU A 134 20.15 -5.93 -0.27
C LEU A 134 21.54 -5.44 -0.65
N ALA A 135 21.88 -4.19 -0.36
CA ALA A 135 23.23 -3.65 -0.58
C ALA A 135 24.32 -4.39 0.25
N THR A 136 23.92 -5.07 1.33
CA THR A 136 24.82 -5.92 2.11
C THR A 136 25.05 -7.28 1.46
N THR A 137 24.16 -7.71 0.57
CA THR A 137 24.20 -8.98 -0.15
C THR A 137 24.97 -8.78 -1.45
N ARG A 138 26.09 -9.49 -1.62
CA ARG A 138 26.91 -9.40 -2.84
C ARG A 138 26.56 -10.43 -3.89
N GLU A 139 25.75 -11.42 -3.54
CA GLU A 139 25.37 -12.51 -4.44
C GLU A 139 24.16 -12.09 -5.28
N PRO A 140 24.17 -12.38 -6.60
CA PRO A 140 23.05 -12.07 -7.44
C PRO A 140 21.85 -12.98 -7.13
N LEU A 141 20.64 -12.42 -7.32
CA LEU A 141 19.35 -13.06 -7.00
C LEU A 141 18.49 -13.19 -8.25
N LEU A 142 17.68 -14.23 -8.32
CA LEU A 142 16.54 -14.31 -9.22
C LEU A 142 15.26 -14.21 -8.40
N ILE A 143 14.53 -13.11 -8.56
CA ILE A 143 13.22 -12.92 -7.93
C ILE A 143 12.16 -13.26 -8.96
N VAL A 144 11.27 -14.20 -8.67
CA VAL A 144 10.17 -14.57 -9.57
C VAL A 144 8.84 -14.12 -8.94
N LEU A 145 8.14 -13.25 -9.66
CA LEU A 145 6.80 -12.77 -9.31
C LEU A 145 5.79 -13.37 -10.29
N ASP A 146 5.04 -14.35 -9.83
CA ASP A 146 4.07 -15.08 -10.66
C ASP A 146 2.66 -14.50 -10.48
N ASP A 147 1.90 -14.40 -11.57
CA ASP A 147 0.53 -13.84 -11.63
C ASP A 147 0.44 -12.33 -11.28
N VAL A 148 1.34 -11.48 -11.80
CA VAL A 148 1.43 -10.04 -11.48
C VAL A 148 0.16 -9.26 -11.85
N GLU A 149 -0.67 -9.73 -12.77
CA GLU A 149 -1.96 -9.10 -13.07
C GLU A 149 -2.92 -8.99 -11.87
N ARG A 150 -2.62 -9.71 -10.78
CA ARG A 150 -3.45 -9.72 -9.56
C ARG A 150 -3.29 -8.48 -8.71
N VAL A 151 -2.11 -7.88 -8.77
CA VAL A 151 -1.85 -6.64 -8.02
C VAL A 151 -2.34 -5.39 -8.76
N GLY A 152 -2.74 -5.53 -10.03
CA GLY A 152 -3.23 -4.42 -10.82
C GLY A 152 -2.13 -3.46 -11.30
N PRO A 153 -2.50 -2.45 -12.11
CA PRO A 153 -1.60 -1.38 -12.53
C PRO A 153 -1.43 -0.32 -11.43
N GLY A 154 -0.34 0.46 -11.48
CA GLY A 154 -0.08 1.57 -10.57
C GLY A 154 1.10 1.33 -9.64
N GLU A 155 0.99 1.77 -8.40
CA GLU A 155 2.09 1.77 -7.42
C GLU A 155 2.76 0.39 -7.21
N PRO A 156 2.04 -0.76 -7.16
CA PRO A 156 2.71 -2.05 -7.04
C PRO A 156 3.67 -2.33 -8.19
N CYS A 157 3.27 -1.97 -9.43
CA CYS A 157 4.13 -2.12 -10.60
C CYS A 157 5.31 -1.14 -10.57
N GLU A 158 5.11 0.08 -10.08
CA GLU A 158 6.18 1.06 -9.87
C GLU A 158 7.18 0.56 -8.83
N ALA A 159 6.71 -0.03 -7.73
CA ALA A 159 7.54 -0.64 -6.70
C ALA A 159 8.38 -1.80 -7.25
N ILE A 160 7.81 -2.66 -8.10
CA ILE A 160 8.55 -3.74 -8.77
C ILE A 160 9.66 -3.19 -9.67
N VAL A 161 9.37 -2.17 -10.47
CA VAL A 161 10.37 -1.55 -11.36
C VAL A 161 11.45 -0.87 -10.53
N ALA A 162 11.09 -0.14 -9.48
CA ALA A 162 12.05 0.51 -8.60
C ALA A 162 12.92 -0.50 -7.84
N LEU A 163 12.33 -1.61 -7.37
CA LEU A 163 13.07 -2.71 -6.74
C LEU A 163 14.15 -3.27 -7.65
N SER A 164 13.84 -3.47 -8.93
CA SER A 164 14.81 -4.04 -9.89
C SER A 164 16.10 -3.21 -10.02
N ALA A 165 16.01 -1.91 -9.78
CA ALA A 165 17.16 -1.01 -9.81
C ALA A 165 18.03 -1.06 -8.54
N LEU A 166 17.52 -1.64 -7.45
CA LEU A 166 18.21 -1.73 -6.15
C LEU A 166 18.87 -3.09 -5.90
N LEU A 167 18.65 -4.03 -6.82
CA LEU A 167 19.20 -5.37 -6.70
C LEU A 167 20.72 -5.41 -6.96
N PRO A 168 21.45 -6.37 -6.34
CA PRO A 168 22.86 -6.60 -6.64
C PRO A 168 23.08 -6.84 -8.16
N PRO A 169 24.25 -6.44 -8.70
CA PRO A 169 24.55 -6.65 -10.12
C PRO A 169 24.42 -8.13 -10.52
N GLY A 170 23.79 -8.37 -11.68
CA GLY A 170 23.50 -9.71 -12.17
C GLY A 170 22.23 -10.35 -11.59
N SER A 171 21.51 -9.63 -10.71
CA SER A 171 20.17 -10.02 -10.27
C SER A 171 19.11 -9.65 -11.28
N GLN A 172 18.00 -10.39 -11.28
CA GLN A 172 16.87 -10.13 -12.18
C GLN A 172 15.54 -10.34 -11.44
N VAL A 173 14.52 -9.58 -11.85
CA VAL A 173 13.12 -9.81 -11.47
C VAL A 173 12.39 -10.40 -12.67
N ALA A 174 11.92 -11.61 -12.53
CA ALA A 174 11.10 -12.31 -13.54
C ALA A 174 9.62 -12.16 -13.20
N LEU A 175 8.84 -11.76 -14.16
CA LEU A 175 7.42 -11.42 -14.04
C LEU A 175 6.59 -12.37 -14.91
N SER A 176 5.56 -13.01 -14.37
CA SER A 176 4.53 -13.60 -15.21
C SER A 176 3.23 -12.82 -15.11
N SER A 177 2.56 -12.62 -16.25
CA SER A 177 1.25 -12.00 -16.29
C SER A 177 0.43 -12.47 -17.48
N ARG A 178 -0.90 -12.47 -17.32
CA ARG A 178 -1.84 -12.69 -18.43
C ARG A 178 -2.00 -11.45 -19.31
N ARG A 179 -1.65 -10.30 -18.82
CA ARG A 179 -1.84 -8.98 -19.43
C ARG A 179 -0.51 -8.23 -19.44
N SER A 180 -0.19 -7.63 -20.58
CA SER A 180 1.00 -6.79 -20.72
C SER A 180 0.75 -5.33 -20.32
N ASP A 181 -0.52 -4.89 -20.25
CA ASP A 181 -0.91 -3.50 -19.95
C ASP A 181 -0.80 -3.13 -18.46
N VAL A 182 -0.47 -4.09 -17.60
CA VAL A 182 -0.19 -3.84 -16.16
C VAL A 182 1.10 -3.03 -15.98
N PHE A 183 2.06 -3.18 -16.92
CA PHE A 183 3.34 -2.47 -16.90
C PHE A 183 3.47 -1.51 -18.09
N PRO A 184 4.27 -0.46 -17.96
CA PRO A 184 4.62 0.42 -19.10
C PRO A 184 5.63 -0.28 -20.04
N VAL A 185 5.26 -1.45 -20.58
CA VAL A 185 6.11 -2.33 -21.38
C VAL A 185 6.88 -1.60 -22.49
N PRO A 186 6.24 -0.76 -23.34
CA PRO A 186 6.98 -0.07 -24.42
C PRO A 186 8.11 0.81 -23.89
N ARG A 187 7.89 1.48 -22.74
CA ARG A 187 8.90 2.35 -22.11
C ARG A 187 10.06 1.54 -21.54
N LEU A 188 9.77 0.41 -20.89
CA LEU A 188 10.79 -0.45 -20.30
C LEU A 188 11.65 -1.15 -21.35
N VAL A 189 11.04 -1.61 -22.45
CA VAL A 189 11.75 -2.23 -23.58
C VAL A 189 12.65 -1.20 -24.28
N THR A 190 12.13 0.00 -24.57
CA THR A 190 12.93 1.07 -25.20
C THR A 190 14.06 1.57 -24.31
N ALA A 191 13.91 1.49 -23.00
CA ALA A 191 14.97 1.81 -22.03
C ALA A 191 16.01 0.69 -21.85
N GLY A 192 15.82 -0.48 -22.49
CA GLY A 192 16.70 -1.64 -22.31
C GLY A 192 16.59 -2.28 -20.92
N LEU A 193 15.48 -2.05 -20.21
CA LEU A 193 15.27 -2.53 -18.85
C LEU A 193 14.44 -3.81 -18.77
N LEU A 194 13.84 -4.26 -19.86
CA LEU A 194 12.94 -5.41 -19.91
C LEU A 194 13.26 -6.32 -21.08
N THR A 195 13.55 -7.59 -20.79
CA THR A 195 13.48 -8.69 -21.76
C THR A 195 12.06 -9.22 -21.79
N LEU A 196 11.46 -9.26 -22.98
CA LEU A 196 10.05 -9.60 -23.13
C LEU A 196 9.88 -10.95 -23.85
N ILE A 197 9.05 -11.82 -23.28
CA ILE A 197 8.53 -13.04 -23.90
C ILE A 197 7.01 -12.89 -23.94
N GLU A 198 6.44 -12.94 -25.15
CA GLU A 198 5.01 -12.76 -25.36
C GLU A 198 4.31 -14.06 -25.78
N ARG A 199 2.99 -13.98 -26.00
CA ARG A 199 2.14 -15.13 -26.39
C ARG A 199 2.75 -15.90 -27.56
N ASP A 200 3.19 -15.22 -28.62
CA ASP A 200 3.68 -15.86 -29.83
C ASP A 200 5.01 -16.61 -29.63
N ASP A 201 5.80 -16.18 -28.64
CA ASP A 201 6.99 -16.91 -28.20
C ASP A 201 6.62 -18.15 -27.37
N LEU A 202 5.52 -18.10 -26.62
CA LEU A 202 5.07 -19.15 -25.70
C LEU A 202 4.31 -20.28 -26.41
N VAL A 203 3.86 -20.08 -27.62
CA VAL A 203 3.24 -21.11 -28.48
C VAL A 203 4.16 -22.31 -28.58
N LEU A 204 3.64 -23.54 -28.39
CA LEU A 204 4.38 -24.77 -28.62
C LEU A 204 4.55 -24.95 -30.13
N ASP A 205 5.78 -25.20 -30.58
CA ASP A 205 6.01 -25.63 -31.95
C ASP A 205 5.67 -27.11 -32.11
N ASP A 206 5.67 -27.63 -33.35
CA ASP A 206 5.27 -28.99 -33.63
C ASP A 206 6.18 -30.04 -32.96
N ARG A 207 7.48 -29.72 -32.80
CA ARG A 207 8.44 -30.58 -32.10
C ARG A 207 8.18 -30.62 -30.61
N GLU A 208 7.90 -29.43 -30.03
CA GLU A 208 7.54 -29.31 -28.62
C GLU A 208 6.20 -30.01 -28.32
N ALA A 209 5.25 -29.96 -29.27
CA ALA A 209 3.99 -30.68 -29.20
C ALA A 209 4.20 -32.20 -29.27
N GLU A 210 4.97 -32.70 -30.25
CA GLU A 210 5.34 -34.11 -30.34
C GLU A 210 6.01 -34.62 -29.05
N GLU A 211 6.97 -33.84 -28.53
CA GLU A 211 7.68 -34.16 -27.30
C GLU A 211 6.73 -34.22 -26.10
N LEU A 212 5.75 -33.33 -26.02
CA LEU A 212 4.73 -33.33 -24.99
C LEU A 212 3.95 -34.66 -24.99
N PHE A 213 3.47 -35.07 -26.14
CA PHE A 213 2.72 -36.34 -26.29
C PHE A 213 3.61 -37.55 -25.99
N ARG A 214 4.88 -37.51 -26.38
CA ARG A 214 5.86 -38.58 -26.08
C ARG A 214 6.11 -38.71 -24.57
N LEU A 215 6.30 -37.57 -23.88
CA LEU A 215 6.56 -37.54 -22.44
C LEU A 215 5.36 -38.02 -21.60
N ILE A 216 4.15 -37.81 -22.10
CA ILE A 216 2.91 -38.31 -21.47
C ILE A 216 2.70 -39.80 -21.76
N GLY A 217 3.57 -40.44 -22.57
CA GLY A 217 3.45 -41.83 -22.93
C GLY A 217 2.43 -42.12 -24.05
N ARG A 218 2.12 -41.12 -24.89
CA ARG A 218 1.15 -41.18 -25.98
C ARG A 218 1.70 -40.55 -27.25
N PRO A 219 2.75 -41.15 -27.82
CA PRO A 219 3.34 -40.59 -29.03
C PRO A 219 2.31 -40.55 -30.17
N LEU A 220 2.22 -39.39 -30.81
CA LEU A 220 1.45 -39.17 -32.04
C LEU A 220 2.36 -39.28 -33.24
N ALA A 221 1.78 -39.58 -34.42
CA ALA A 221 2.47 -39.39 -35.69
C ALA A 221 2.67 -37.86 -35.92
N ALA A 222 3.74 -37.50 -36.61
CA ALA A 222 4.12 -36.06 -36.78
C ALA A 222 3.01 -35.25 -37.45
N ASP A 223 2.30 -35.83 -38.42
CA ASP A 223 1.12 -35.20 -39.04
C ASP A 223 -0.03 -34.97 -38.06
N GLN A 224 -0.32 -35.94 -37.21
CA GLN A 224 -1.36 -35.82 -36.20
C GLN A 224 -0.99 -34.77 -35.12
N ALA A 225 0.28 -34.74 -34.71
CA ALA A 225 0.75 -33.75 -33.75
C ALA A 225 0.70 -32.34 -34.36
N HIS A 226 1.07 -32.21 -35.64
CA HIS A 226 0.96 -30.97 -36.39
C HIS A 226 -0.50 -30.48 -36.49
N ASP A 227 -1.42 -31.33 -36.93
CA ASP A 227 -2.83 -30.98 -37.10
C ASP A 227 -3.45 -30.52 -35.75
N LEU A 228 -3.14 -31.25 -34.68
CA LEU A 228 -3.64 -30.93 -33.35
C LEU A 228 -2.99 -29.65 -32.80
N ASN A 229 -1.69 -29.47 -33.01
CA ASN A 229 -0.98 -28.27 -32.60
C ASN A 229 -1.53 -27.04 -33.34
N HIS A 230 -1.77 -27.16 -34.63
CA HIS A 230 -2.36 -26.12 -35.45
C HIS A 230 -3.80 -25.79 -34.99
N ALA A 231 -4.62 -26.82 -34.73
CA ALA A 231 -6.00 -26.65 -34.25
C ALA A 231 -6.09 -25.98 -32.87
N LEU A 232 -5.10 -26.20 -32.01
CA LEU A 232 -5.01 -25.59 -30.67
C LEU A 232 -4.09 -24.37 -30.63
N GLU A 233 -3.62 -23.92 -31.79
CA GLU A 233 -2.72 -22.75 -31.91
C GLU A 233 -1.52 -22.81 -30.95
N GLY A 234 -0.95 -24.00 -30.74
CA GLY A 234 0.18 -24.19 -29.86
C GLY A 234 -0.14 -23.97 -28.38
N TRP A 235 -1.39 -23.98 -27.98
CA TRP A 235 -1.80 -23.78 -26.59
C TRP A 235 -1.39 -24.97 -25.71
N ALA A 236 -0.36 -24.77 -24.88
CA ALA A 236 0.27 -25.83 -24.10
C ALA A 236 -0.71 -26.60 -23.19
N ALA A 237 -1.62 -25.92 -22.51
CA ALA A 237 -2.61 -26.60 -21.68
C ALA A 237 -3.63 -27.37 -22.49
N GLY A 238 -4.04 -26.88 -23.65
CA GLY A 238 -4.94 -27.58 -24.57
C GLY A 238 -4.31 -28.86 -25.12
N LEU A 239 -3.06 -28.76 -25.56
CA LEU A 239 -2.28 -29.93 -26.04
C LEU A 239 -2.08 -30.95 -24.91
N TYR A 240 -1.71 -30.49 -23.71
CA TYR A 240 -1.56 -31.37 -22.56
C TYR A 240 -2.88 -32.07 -22.20
N LEU A 241 -3.98 -31.33 -22.14
CA LEU A 241 -5.31 -31.90 -21.87
C LEU A 241 -5.74 -32.91 -22.97
N SER A 242 -5.43 -32.58 -24.22
CA SER A 242 -5.69 -33.51 -25.35
C SER A 242 -4.85 -34.80 -25.27
N ALA A 243 -3.58 -34.68 -24.85
CA ALA A 243 -2.70 -35.82 -24.63
C ALA A 243 -3.18 -36.72 -23.49
N MET A 244 -3.85 -36.20 -22.50
CA MET A 244 -4.43 -36.96 -21.39
C MET A 244 -5.70 -37.70 -21.79
N ASN A 245 -6.37 -37.33 -22.88
CA ASN A 245 -7.62 -37.94 -23.34
C ASN A 245 -7.42 -39.16 -24.27
N GLN A 246 -8.20 -40.24 -24.06
CA GLN A 246 -8.14 -41.46 -24.87
C GLN A 246 -9.10 -41.48 -26.06
N ARG A 247 -10.07 -40.56 -26.15
CA ARG A 247 -11.10 -40.55 -27.17
C ARG A 247 -10.85 -39.55 -28.27
N SER A 248 -10.89 -40.07 -29.50
CA SER A 248 -10.87 -39.45 -30.84
C SER A 248 -10.59 -37.93 -30.95
N ILE A 249 -9.38 -37.65 -31.37
CA ILE A 249 -8.90 -36.37 -31.91
C ILE A 249 -9.80 -35.85 -33.04
N THR A 250 -10.58 -36.69 -33.68
CA THR A 250 -11.42 -36.41 -34.87
C THR A 250 -12.67 -35.55 -34.54
N GLU A 251 -13.05 -35.41 -33.26
CA GLU A 251 -14.25 -34.65 -32.86
C GLU A 251 -13.95 -33.22 -32.39
N LEU A 252 -12.68 -32.80 -32.38
CA LEU A 252 -12.20 -31.54 -31.87
C LEU A 252 -11.88 -30.54 -32.98
N MET A 253 -12.79 -30.29 -33.91
CA MET A 253 -12.62 -29.23 -34.92
C MET A 253 -13.19 -27.90 -34.41
N PRO A 254 -12.36 -26.84 -34.33
CA PRO A 254 -12.79 -25.54 -33.77
C PRO A 254 -13.28 -24.58 -34.83
N THR A 255 -14.33 -23.86 -34.49
CA THR A 255 -14.62 -22.55 -35.07
C THR A 255 -14.92 -21.55 -33.94
N ASP A 256 -14.12 -20.50 -33.91
CA ASP A 256 -14.25 -19.25 -33.15
C ASP A 256 -14.11 -19.22 -31.62
N ASP A 257 -13.07 -18.42 -31.19
CA ASP A 257 -12.91 -17.67 -29.98
C ASP A 257 -12.46 -18.35 -28.67
N ALA A 258 -11.70 -17.54 -27.88
CA ALA A 258 -11.25 -17.87 -26.52
C ALA A 258 -12.37 -18.37 -25.59
N LEU A 259 -13.64 -18.02 -25.90
CA LEU A 259 -14.83 -18.51 -25.23
C LEU A 259 -15.05 -20.00 -25.50
N VAL A 260 -14.72 -20.49 -26.70
CA VAL A 260 -14.83 -21.89 -27.09
C VAL A 260 -13.75 -22.73 -26.38
N ALA A 261 -12.53 -22.19 -26.27
CA ALA A 261 -11.44 -22.86 -25.53
C ALA A 261 -11.82 -23.01 -24.04
N HIS A 262 -12.40 -21.99 -23.44
CA HIS A 262 -12.91 -22.04 -22.05
C HIS A 262 -14.04 -23.06 -21.88
N ARG A 263 -14.93 -23.15 -22.84
CA ARG A 263 -16.04 -24.08 -22.85
C ARG A 263 -15.57 -25.51 -23.09
N MET A 264 -14.64 -25.73 -24.01
CA MET A 264 -14.03 -27.04 -24.29
C MET A 264 -13.20 -27.55 -23.11
N VAL A 265 -12.39 -26.69 -22.48
CA VAL A 265 -11.65 -27.08 -21.28
C VAL A 265 -12.62 -27.38 -20.13
N GLY A 266 -13.66 -26.60 -19.95
CA GLY A 266 -14.68 -26.86 -18.96
C GLY A 266 -15.43 -28.18 -19.22
N GLU A 267 -15.76 -28.48 -20.47
CA GLU A 267 -16.40 -29.72 -20.88
C GLU A 267 -15.46 -30.90 -20.73
N TYR A 268 -14.22 -30.73 -21.12
CA TYR A 268 -13.16 -31.75 -20.96
C TYR A 268 -12.91 -32.07 -19.48
N VAL A 269 -12.75 -31.03 -18.63
CA VAL A 269 -12.58 -31.23 -17.18
C VAL A 269 -13.77 -31.98 -16.59
N ARG A 270 -14.99 -31.60 -16.99
CA ARG A 270 -16.22 -32.28 -16.52
C ARG A 270 -16.34 -33.70 -17.00
N SER A 271 -16.13 -33.96 -18.30
CA SER A 271 -16.36 -35.28 -18.88
C SER A 271 -15.21 -36.24 -18.61
N GLU A 272 -13.99 -35.82 -18.87
CA GLU A 272 -12.84 -36.71 -18.94
C GLU A 272 -12.05 -36.80 -17.64
N ILE A 273 -11.89 -35.67 -16.92
CA ILE A 273 -11.15 -35.71 -15.67
C ILE A 273 -12.10 -36.04 -14.52
N VAL A 274 -13.10 -35.18 -14.29
CA VAL A 274 -14.04 -35.38 -13.17
C VAL A 274 -14.98 -36.55 -13.41
N GLY A 275 -15.40 -36.74 -14.68
CA GLY A 275 -16.29 -37.84 -15.11
C GLY A 275 -15.66 -39.22 -14.96
N SER A 276 -14.36 -39.33 -15.13
CA SER A 276 -13.61 -40.60 -15.00
C SER A 276 -13.30 -41.00 -13.57
N MET A 277 -13.47 -40.11 -12.60
CA MET A 277 -13.24 -40.39 -11.20
C MET A 277 -14.36 -41.20 -10.56
N SER A 278 -14.03 -41.98 -9.52
CA SER A 278 -15.06 -42.60 -8.68
C SER A 278 -15.96 -41.52 -8.06
N PRO A 279 -17.21 -41.81 -7.72
CA PRO A 279 -18.12 -40.86 -7.12
C PRO A 279 -17.52 -40.14 -5.88
N GLU A 280 -16.84 -40.93 -5.01
CA GLU A 280 -16.24 -40.42 -3.75
C GLU A 280 -15.07 -39.48 -4.06
N ARG A 281 -14.19 -39.89 -5.01
CA ARG A 281 -13.05 -39.07 -5.43
C ARG A 281 -13.51 -37.75 -6.10
N ARG A 282 -14.55 -37.88 -6.95
CA ARG A 282 -15.17 -36.74 -7.62
C ARG A 282 -15.72 -35.71 -6.62
N ASP A 283 -16.49 -36.19 -5.64
CA ASP A 283 -17.07 -35.34 -4.60
C ASP A 283 -15.97 -34.67 -3.80
N LEU A 284 -14.93 -35.38 -3.39
CA LEU A 284 -13.78 -34.78 -2.72
C LEU A 284 -13.12 -33.66 -3.53
N VAL A 285 -12.82 -33.94 -4.82
CA VAL A 285 -12.15 -32.96 -5.71
C VAL A 285 -13.01 -31.71 -5.92
N LEU A 286 -14.31 -31.89 -6.15
CA LEU A 286 -15.23 -30.78 -6.32
C LEU A 286 -15.33 -29.93 -5.05
N ARG A 287 -15.50 -30.56 -3.89
CA ARG A 287 -15.59 -29.82 -2.60
C ARG A 287 -14.28 -29.19 -2.20
N ALA A 288 -13.15 -29.89 -2.39
CA ALA A 288 -11.84 -29.33 -2.10
C ALA A 288 -11.47 -28.14 -3.00
N SER A 289 -12.11 -28.00 -4.20
CA SER A 289 -11.89 -26.83 -5.07
C SER A 289 -12.35 -25.51 -4.45
N ALA A 290 -13.18 -25.53 -3.41
CA ALA A 290 -13.57 -24.37 -2.65
C ALA A 290 -12.37 -23.71 -1.93
N PHE A 291 -11.34 -24.51 -1.59
CA PHE A 291 -10.18 -24.08 -0.82
C PHE A 291 -8.96 -23.88 -1.74
N ASP A 292 -8.18 -22.79 -1.51
CA ASP A 292 -6.96 -22.53 -2.29
C ASP A 292 -6.12 -21.40 -1.67
N PRO A 293 -4.87 -21.63 -1.29
CA PRO A 293 -4.26 -22.93 -1.11
C PRO A 293 -4.79 -23.68 0.12
N PHE A 294 -4.58 -24.98 0.18
CA PHE A 294 -5.11 -25.79 1.27
C PHE A 294 -4.19 -26.94 1.69
N ASP A 295 -4.37 -27.38 2.91
CA ASP A 295 -3.71 -28.53 3.52
C ASP A 295 -4.67 -29.73 3.50
N ALA A 296 -4.15 -30.90 3.19
CA ALA A 296 -4.95 -32.15 3.14
C ALA A 296 -5.62 -32.46 4.47
N ALA A 297 -4.96 -32.22 5.61
CA ALA A 297 -5.53 -32.44 6.94
C ALA A 297 -6.71 -31.52 7.22
N MET A 298 -6.61 -30.24 6.76
CA MET A 298 -7.72 -29.28 6.81
C MET A 298 -8.94 -29.78 6.04
N VAL A 299 -8.73 -30.20 4.78
CA VAL A 299 -9.83 -30.70 3.93
C VAL A 299 -10.46 -31.92 4.55
N GLY A 300 -9.64 -32.88 5.07
CA GLY A 300 -10.13 -34.07 5.78
C GLY A 300 -10.96 -33.69 7.01
N ALA A 301 -10.50 -32.74 7.80
CA ALA A 301 -11.21 -32.26 9.00
C ALA A 301 -12.54 -31.54 8.68
N ILE A 302 -12.55 -30.73 7.60
CA ILE A 302 -13.76 -30.00 7.18
C ILE A 302 -14.80 -30.94 6.57
N LEU A 303 -14.36 -31.87 5.70
CA LEU A 303 -15.27 -32.78 5.01
C LEU A 303 -15.61 -34.04 5.80
N GLY A 304 -14.91 -34.30 6.92
CA GLY A 304 -15.08 -35.51 7.71
C GLY A 304 -14.59 -36.78 6.99
N ILE A 305 -13.56 -36.66 6.14
CA ILE A 305 -13.03 -37.75 5.31
C ILE A 305 -11.62 -38.12 5.79
N GLU A 306 -11.38 -39.41 6.03
CA GLU A 306 -10.04 -39.91 6.35
C GLU A 306 -9.27 -40.25 5.04
N GLY A 307 -7.95 -40.22 5.09
CA GLY A 307 -7.10 -40.58 3.94
C GLY A 307 -7.11 -39.62 2.77
N VAL A 308 -7.58 -38.38 2.99
CA VAL A 308 -7.66 -37.31 1.96
C VAL A 308 -6.31 -37.04 1.30
N ASP A 309 -5.21 -37.11 2.05
CA ASP A 309 -3.87 -36.86 1.55
C ASP A 309 -3.46 -37.84 0.43
N ASP A 310 -3.76 -39.14 0.60
CA ASP A 310 -3.43 -40.12 -0.41
C ASP A 310 -4.22 -39.90 -1.72
N VAL A 311 -5.49 -39.50 -1.59
CA VAL A 311 -6.33 -39.17 -2.75
C VAL A 311 -5.85 -37.93 -3.46
N LEU A 312 -5.55 -36.85 -2.71
CA LEU A 312 -5.06 -35.58 -3.29
C LEU A 312 -3.69 -35.75 -3.93
N ARG A 313 -2.80 -36.53 -3.33
CA ARG A 313 -1.50 -36.86 -3.91
C ARG A 313 -1.66 -37.65 -5.22
N ASP A 314 -2.58 -38.59 -5.28
CA ASP A 314 -2.87 -39.31 -6.51
C ASP A 314 -3.48 -38.38 -7.58
N VAL A 315 -4.37 -37.44 -7.20
CA VAL A 315 -4.90 -36.41 -8.10
C VAL A 315 -3.78 -35.51 -8.62
N ALA A 316 -2.87 -35.06 -7.77
CA ALA A 316 -1.74 -34.24 -8.19
C ALA A 316 -0.78 -34.95 -9.15
N ARG A 317 -0.62 -36.25 -8.99
CA ARG A 317 0.24 -37.09 -9.89
C ARG A 317 -0.40 -37.43 -11.21
N THR A 318 -1.72 -37.61 -11.22
CA THR A 318 -2.43 -38.16 -12.39
C THR A 318 -3.15 -37.11 -13.21
N THR A 319 -3.31 -35.88 -12.69
CA THR A 319 -4.06 -34.83 -13.36
C THR A 319 -3.34 -33.47 -13.24
N PRO A 320 -3.57 -32.53 -14.18
CA PRO A 320 -3.07 -31.17 -14.07
C PRO A 320 -3.89 -30.28 -13.12
N LEU A 321 -4.89 -30.83 -12.45
CA LEU A 321 -5.83 -30.08 -11.61
C LEU A 321 -5.15 -29.49 -10.39
N LEU A 322 -4.26 -30.27 -9.77
CA LEU A 322 -3.72 -30.02 -8.46
C LEU A 322 -2.20 -29.96 -8.51
N ILE A 323 -1.62 -28.99 -7.83
CA ILE A 323 -0.18 -28.78 -7.72
C ILE A 323 0.20 -28.97 -6.26
N GLU A 324 1.08 -29.95 -5.98
CA GLU A 324 1.66 -30.14 -4.67
C GLU A 324 2.73 -29.09 -4.43
N LEU A 325 2.66 -28.41 -3.29
CA LEU A 325 3.61 -27.38 -2.91
C LEU A 325 4.75 -27.99 -2.07
N ASP A 326 5.97 -27.49 -2.24
CA ASP A 326 7.17 -28.02 -1.54
C ASP A 326 7.26 -27.51 -0.10
N VAL A 327 6.28 -27.89 0.73
CA VAL A 327 6.24 -27.55 2.17
C VAL A 327 6.07 -28.83 2.99
N PRO A 328 6.78 -28.95 4.13
CA PRO A 328 6.43 -29.93 5.15
C PRO A 328 5.00 -29.68 5.62
N GLY A 329 4.05 -30.59 5.32
CA GLY A 329 2.66 -30.43 5.73
C GLY A 329 1.63 -30.70 4.64
N LYS A 330 2.06 -31.14 3.46
CA LYS A 330 1.15 -31.61 2.40
C LYS A 330 0.15 -30.54 1.93
N TRP A 331 0.70 -29.40 1.52
CA TRP A 331 -0.05 -28.31 0.96
C TRP A 331 -0.26 -28.49 -0.54
N TYR A 332 -1.44 -28.05 -1.00
CA TYR A 332 -1.87 -28.14 -2.39
C TYR A 332 -2.43 -26.81 -2.88
N ARG A 333 -2.28 -26.57 -4.18
CA ARG A 333 -2.88 -25.45 -4.91
C ARG A 333 -3.56 -25.96 -6.16
N TRP A 334 -4.73 -25.43 -6.44
CA TRP A 334 -5.42 -25.76 -7.69
C TRP A 334 -4.76 -25.04 -8.88
N HIS A 335 -4.73 -25.73 -10.02
CA HIS A 335 -4.47 -25.02 -11.29
C HIS A 335 -5.64 -24.07 -11.54
N ARG A 336 -5.34 -22.81 -11.70
CA ARG A 336 -6.31 -21.70 -11.61
C ARG A 336 -7.45 -21.81 -12.61
N LEU A 337 -7.14 -22.11 -13.90
CA LEU A 337 -8.13 -22.31 -14.96
C LEU A 337 -9.10 -23.44 -14.60
N LEU A 338 -8.57 -24.50 -14.01
CA LEU A 338 -9.32 -25.72 -13.73
C LEU A 338 -10.15 -25.58 -12.45
N ARG A 339 -9.67 -24.82 -11.46
CA ARG A 339 -10.42 -24.50 -10.24
C ARG A 339 -11.75 -23.82 -10.54
N ALA A 340 -11.76 -22.79 -11.41
CA ALA A 340 -12.98 -22.09 -11.79
C ALA A 340 -14.02 -23.06 -12.39
N THR A 341 -13.57 -24.03 -13.20
CA THR A 341 -14.45 -25.06 -13.77
C THR A 341 -15.00 -26.00 -12.71
N LEU A 342 -14.16 -26.45 -11.74
CA LEU A 342 -14.59 -27.31 -10.65
C LEU A 342 -15.59 -26.61 -9.74
N GLN A 343 -15.35 -25.35 -9.42
CA GLN A 343 -16.27 -24.52 -8.62
C GLN A 343 -17.61 -24.29 -9.34
N ALA A 344 -17.59 -24.03 -10.65
CA ALA A 344 -18.79 -23.90 -11.45
C ALA A 344 -19.58 -25.22 -11.49
N GLU A 345 -18.90 -26.35 -11.60
CA GLU A 345 -19.51 -27.67 -11.57
C GLU A 345 -20.10 -28.00 -10.20
N LEU A 346 -19.39 -27.65 -9.11
CA LEU A 346 -19.90 -27.79 -7.74
C LEU A 346 -21.16 -26.96 -7.55
N ALA A 347 -21.13 -25.68 -7.92
CA ALA A 347 -22.26 -24.77 -7.79
C ALA A 347 -23.46 -25.20 -8.66
N HIS A 348 -23.20 -25.83 -9.83
CA HIS A 348 -24.26 -26.38 -10.68
C HIS A 348 -24.95 -27.59 -10.05
N ARG A 349 -24.18 -28.48 -9.41
CA ARG A 349 -24.72 -29.67 -8.74
C ARG A 349 -25.38 -29.37 -7.42
N GLU A 350 -24.73 -28.52 -6.64
CA GLU A 350 -25.12 -28.15 -5.29
C GLU A 350 -24.93 -26.64 -5.10
N PRO A 351 -25.94 -25.82 -5.43
CA PRO A 351 -25.83 -24.35 -5.42
C PRO A 351 -25.39 -23.76 -4.06
N ASP A 352 -25.74 -24.41 -2.95
CA ASP A 352 -25.42 -23.96 -1.60
C ASP A 352 -24.06 -24.46 -1.10
N ALA A 353 -23.44 -25.45 -1.76
CA ALA A 353 -22.20 -26.06 -1.30
C ALA A 353 -21.02 -25.09 -1.22
N PRO A 354 -20.78 -24.19 -2.20
CA PRO A 354 -19.67 -23.23 -2.12
C PRO A 354 -19.75 -22.36 -0.86
N ARG A 355 -20.95 -21.90 -0.52
CA ARG A 355 -21.20 -21.10 0.69
C ARG A 355 -20.97 -21.94 1.94
N ALA A 356 -21.56 -23.11 2.03
CA ALA A 356 -21.43 -23.99 3.21
C ALA A 356 -19.96 -24.37 3.45
N LEU A 357 -19.21 -24.67 2.40
CA LEU A 357 -17.77 -24.98 2.51
C LEU A 357 -16.95 -23.80 2.95
N ALA A 358 -17.25 -22.59 2.47
CA ALA A 358 -16.60 -21.37 2.92
C ALA A 358 -16.90 -21.10 4.42
N GLU A 359 -18.14 -21.33 4.89
CA GLU A 359 -18.51 -21.22 6.30
C GLU A 359 -17.69 -22.21 7.19
N LEU A 360 -17.53 -23.46 6.73
CA LEU A 360 -16.72 -24.46 7.43
C LEU A 360 -15.24 -24.12 7.44
N ALA A 361 -14.71 -23.63 6.31
CA ALA A 361 -13.32 -23.19 6.23
C ALA A 361 -13.06 -21.99 7.16
N ALA A 362 -13.94 -20.98 7.14
CA ALA A 362 -13.84 -19.84 8.05
C ALA A 362 -13.80 -20.28 9.52
N ALA A 363 -14.67 -21.25 9.90
CA ALA A 363 -14.69 -21.78 11.25
C ALA A 363 -13.42 -22.56 11.61
N TRP A 364 -12.85 -23.28 10.65
CA TRP A 364 -11.60 -24.02 10.87
C TRP A 364 -10.41 -23.09 11.04
N TYR A 365 -10.25 -22.09 10.15
CA TYR A 365 -9.17 -21.12 10.20
C TYR A 365 -9.26 -20.22 11.45
N GLU A 366 -10.47 -19.84 11.88
CA GLU A 366 -10.69 -19.09 13.13
C GLU A 366 -10.18 -19.89 14.35
N ARG A 367 -10.47 -21.19 14.43
CA ARG A 367 -9.96 -22.08 15.51
C ARG A 367 -8.46 -22.30 15.44
N ALA A 368 -7.89 -22.30 14.24
CA ALA A 368 -6.46 -22.41 14.02
C ALA A 368 -5.70 -21.09 14.32
N GLY A 369 -6.41 -19.99 14.65
CA GLY A 369 -5.82 -18.68 14.91
C GLY A 369 -5.39 -17.92 13.66
N MET A 370 -5.77 -18.40 12.46
CA MET A 370 -5.47 -17.77 11.17
C MET A 370 -6.62 -16.84 10.77
N LEU A 371 -6.76 -15.74 11.51
CA LEU A 371 -7.94 -14.87 11.44
C LEU A 371 -8.14 -14.19 10.10
N GLU A 372 -7.08 -13.81 9.40
CA GLU A 372 -7.18 -13.17 8.06
C GLU A 372 -7.78 -14.13 7.05
N THR A 373 -7.24 -15.34 6.98
CA THR A 373 -7.79 -16.38 6.10
C THR A 373 -9.23 -16.73 6.48
N ALA A 374 -9.54 -16.74 7.79
CA ALA A 374 -10.89 -16.96 8.26
C ALA A 374 -11.87 -15.86 7.79
N ILE A 375 -11.43 -14.58 7.79
CA ILE A 375 -12.23 -13.47 7.25
C ILE A 375 -12.47 -13.64 5.75
N ASP A 376 -11.45 -13.98 4.95
CA ASP A 376 -11.60 -14.16 3.51
C ASP A 376 -12.67 -15.21 3.18
N PHE A 377 -12.64 -16.36 3.88
CA PHE A 377 -13.68 -17.39 3.71
C PHE A 377 -15.04 -16.96 4.25
N ALA A 378 -15.07 -16.22 5.37
CA ALA A 378 -16.31 -15.68 5.91
C ALA A 378 -16.96 -14.65 4.93
N MET A 379 -16.14 -13.82 4.27
CA MET A 379 -16.59 -12.90 3.23
C MET A 379 -17.15 -13.65 2.02
N GLN A 380 -16.48 -14.71 1.58
CA GLN A 380 -16.98 -15.57 0.49
C GLN A 380 -18.30 -16.25 0.86
N ALA A 381 -18.47 -16.64 2.11
CA ALA A 381 -19.69 -17.23 2.63
C ALA A 381 -20.83 -16.21 2.83
N GLY A 382 -20.54 -14.91 2.83
CA GLY A 382 -21.47 -13.87 3.23
C GLY A 382 -21.77 -13.87 4.74
N ASP A 383 -20.89 -14.49 5.57
CA ASP A 383 -21.04 -14.54 7.04
C ASP A 383 -20.55 -13.23 7.68
N ALA A 384 -21.35 -12.17 7.51
CA ALA A 384 -21.05 -10.83 8.03
C ALA A 384 -20.89 -10.84 9.56
N ALA A 385 -21.57 -11.73 10.27
CA ALA A 385 -21.45 -11.84 11.72
C ALA A 385 -20.07 -12.33 12.14
N ARG A 386 -19.50 -13.31 11.42
CA ARG A 386 -18.16 -13.82 11.68
C ARG A 386 -17.09 -12.78 11.34
N VAL A 387 -17.22 -12.13 10.17
CA VAL A 387 -16.31 -11.04 9.79
C VAL A 387 -16.35 -9.95 10.87
N ALA A 388 -17.54 -9.50 11.29
CA ALA A 388 -17.70 -8.47 12.31
C ALA A 388 -17.06 -8.82 13.67
N ARG A 389 -17.02 -10.08 14.05
CA ARG A 389 -16.35 -10.52 15.29
C ARG A 389 -14.83 -10.51 15.19
N SER A 390 -14.29 -10.89 14.02
CA SER A 390 -12.85 -11.06 13.82
C SER A 390 -12.17 -9.75 13.42
N LEU A 391 -12.87 -8.93 12.62
CA LEU A 391 -12.35 -7.69 12.04
C LEU A 391 -11.74 -6.71 13.06
N PRO A 392 -12.35 -6.43 14.23
CA PRO A 392 -11.79 -5.49 15.20
C PRO A 392 -10.38 -5.85 15.69
N ARG A 393 -10.04 -7.13 15.69
CA ARG A 393 -8.72 -7.62 16.11
C ARG A 393 -7.68 -7.49 15.03
N LEU A 394 -8.10 -7.55 13.77
CA LEU A 394 -7.22 -7.52 12.61
C LEU A 394 -7.02 -6.11 12.05
N VAL A 395 -8.03 -5.24 12.19
CA VAL A 395 -7.93 -3.86 11.74
C VAL A 395 -6.76 -3.14 12.40
N GLU A 396 -6.57 -3.34 13.71
CA GLU A 396 -5.49 -2.71 14.45
C GLU A 396 -4.10 -3.17 13.95
N SER A 397 -3.91 -4.49 13.79
CA SER A 397 -2.65 -5.05 13.29
C SER A 397 -2.40 -4.62 11.85
N ALA A 398 -3.41 -4.79 10.98
CA ALA A 398 -3.29 -4.43 9.57
C ALA A 398 -3.06 -2.91 9.37
N TRP A 399 -3.70 -2.08 10.19
CA TRP A 399 -3.47 -0.63 10.19
C TRP A 399 -2.04 -0.28 10.59
N ASN A 400 -1.53 -0.87 11.69
CA ASN A 400 -0.18 -0.61 12.17
C ASN A 400 0.91 -1.22 11.25
N GLU A 401 0.56 -2.25 10.48
CA GLU A 401 1.42 -2.85 9.46
C GLU A 401 1.33 -2.16 8.10
N GLY A 402 0.52 -1.12 7.97
CA GLY A 402 0.38 -0.35 6.76
C GLY A 402 -0.48 -0.91 5.65
N ARG A 403 -1.28 -1.86 5.96
CA ARG A 403 -2.17 -2.50 4.99
C ARG A 403 -3.52 -1.76 4.90
N ILE A 404 -3.45 -0.44 4.62
CA ILE A 404 -4.65 0.43 4.58
C ILE A 404 -5.65 -0.08 3.56
N GLU A 405 -5.22 -0.41 2.35
CA GLU A 405 -6.11 -0.91 1.29
C GLU A 405 -6.80 -2.23 1.68
N THR A 406 -6.10 -3.10 2.42
CA THR A 406 -6.69 -4.33 2.96
C THR A 406 -7.79 -4.01 3.97
N VAL A 407 -7.53 -3.08 4.89
CA VAL A 407 -8.52 -2.63 5.88
C VAL A 407 -9.72 -1.99 5.19
N LEU A 408 -9.47 -1.13 4.20
CA LEU A 408 -10.53 -0.48 3.42
C LEU A 408 -11.36 -1.51 2.63
N ALA A 409 -10.73 -2.52 2.04
CA ALA A 409 -11.44 -3.58 1.33
C ALA A 409 -12.37 -4.38 2.27
N TRP A 410 -11.91 -4.70 3.49
CA TRP A 410 -12.76 -5.36 4.49
C TRP A 410 -13.95 -4.48 4.91
N LEU A 411 -13.73 -3.18 5.10
CA LEU A 411 -14.79 -2.24 5.46
C LEU A 411 -15.75 -2.01 4.28
N ASP A 412 -15.24 -1.83 3.07
CA ASP A 412 -16.04 -1.63 1.86
C ASP A 412 -16.92 -2.86 1.55
N TRP A 413 -16.45 -4.07 1.88
CA TRP A 413 -17.25 -5.28 1.74
C TRP A 413 -18.57 -5.21 2.54
N PHE A 414 -18.58 -4.64 3.77
CA PHE A 414 -19.82 -4.46 4.53
C PHE A 414 -20.85 -3.56 3.83
N GLU A 415 -20.43 -2.66 2.96
CA GLU A 415 -21.34 -1.84 2.18
C GLU A 415 -22.12 -2.65 1.12
N THR A 416 -21.52 -3.78 0.68
CA THR A 416 -22.15 -4.68 -0.30
C THR A 416 -23.11 -5.69 0.33
N GLN A 417 -23.10 -5.82 1.66
CA GLN A 417 -23.98 -6.67 2.46
C GLN A 417 -25.17 -5.87 3.01
N ASP A 418 -25.73 -6.33 4.12
CA ASP A 418 -26.84 -5.66 4.84
C ASP A 418 -26.45 -4.29 5.44
N GLY A 419 -25.20 -3.87 5.21
CA GLY A 419 -24.62 -2.63 5.67
C GLY A 419 -24.01 -2.69 7.07
N PRO A 420 -23.13 -1.74 7.40
CA PRO A 420 -22.42 -1.72 8.68
C PRO A 420 -23.32 -1.43 9.90
N GLY A 421 -24.54 -0.95 9.68
CA GLY A 421 -25.47 -0.60 10.76
C GLY A 421 -25.93 -1.79 11.61
N ALA A 422 -25.84 -3.02 11.08
CA ALA A 422 -26.09 -4.24 11.85
C ALA A 422 -24.95 -4.59 12.82
N TYR A 423 -23.76 -3.98 12.62
CA TYR A 423 -22.52 -4.26 13.35
C TYR A 423 -21.92 -2.95 13.89
N PRO A 424 -22.46 -2.38 14.99
CA PRO A 424 -22.08 -1.06 15.48
C PRO A 424 -20.58 -0.89 15.70
N ARG A 425 -19.90 -1.91 16.24
CA ARG A 425 -18.45 -1.87 16.48
C ARG A 425 -17.65 -1.74 15.18
N VAL A 426 -18.03 -2.44 14.13
CA VAL A 426 -17.42 -2.31 12.80
C VAL A 426 -17.69 -0.92 12.22
N ALA A 427 -18.91 -0.43 12.41
CA ALA A 427 -19.28 0.90 11.94
C ALA A 427 -18.49 2.01 12.66
N MET A 428 -18.23 1.86 13.96
CA MET A 428 -17.37 2.78 14.72
C MET A 428 -15.93 2.78 14.20
N LEU A 429 -15.33 1.59 14.01
CA LEU A 429 -13.98 1.45 13.47
C LEU A 429 -13.87 2.04 12.07
N GLY A 430 -14.84 1.73 11.20
CA GLY A 430 -14.88 2.31 9.85
C GLY A 430 -15.02 3.83 9.87
N SER A 431 -15.80 4.39 10.79
CA SER A 431 -15.90 5.85 10.96
C SER A 431 -14.55 6.49 11.28
N LEU A 432 -13.79 5.91 12.20
CA LEU A 432 -12.44 6.40 12.55
C LEU A 432 -11.49 6.31 11.36
N ILE A 433 -11.43 5.16 10.71
CA ILE A 433 -10.50 4.90 9.60
C ILE A 433 -10.84 5.78 8.40
N TYR A 434 -12.10 5.82 7.96
CA TYR A 434 -12.51 6.69 6.85
C TYR A 434 -12.28 8.18 7.16
N GLY A 435 -12.39 8.58 8.44
CA GLY A 435 -12.05 9.93 8.88
C GLY A 435 -10.58 10.26 8.68
N LEU A 436 -9.69 9.36 9.05
CA LEU A 436 -8.23 9.50 8.94
C LEU A 436 -7.73 9.51 7.49
N VAL A 437 -8.33 8.65 6.63
CA VAL A 437 -8.00 8.60 5.20
C VAL A 437 -8.74 9.65 4.36
N GLY A 438 -9.48 10.56 5.00
CA GLY A 438 -10.15 11.69 4.34
C GLY A 438 -11.48 11.38 3.63
N ARG A 439 -12.00 10.16 3.74
CA ARG A 439 -13.32 9.78 3.17
C ARG A 439 -14.48 10.28 4.05
N SER A 440 -14.57 11.58 4.24
CA SER A 440 -15.44 12.23 5.23
C SER A 440 -16.91 11.84 5.16
N ALA A 441 -17.49 11.76 3.97
CA ALA A 441 -18.89 11.37 3.82
C ALA A 441 -19.19 9.95 4.33
N ARG A 442 -18.24 9.02 4.12
CA ARG A 442 -18.34 7.66 4.65
C ARG A 442 -18.16 7.65 6.16
N ALA A 443 -17.15 8.35 6.67
CA ALA A 443 -16.89 8.44 8.10
C ALA A 443 -18.13 8.89 8.88
N LEU A 444 -18.75 9.98 8.46
CA LEU A 444 -19.94 10.53 9.09
C LEU A 444 -21.16 9.60 8.96
N ARG A 445 -21.38 9.01 7.78
CA ARG A 445 -22.45 8.04 7.55
C ARG A 445 -22.29 6.80 8.44
N TRP A 446 -21.08 6.29 8.61
CA TRP A 446 -20.83 5.13 9.44
C TRP A 446 -20.98 5.43 10.93
N ALA A 447 -20.63 6.64 11.38
CA ALA A 447 -20.93 7.10 12.73
C ALA A 447 -22.45 7.14 13.00
N ASP A 448 -23.22 7.63 12.02
CA ASP A 448 -24.69 7.66 12.11
C ASP A 448 -25.28 6.25 12.18
N LEU A 449 -24.77 5.33 11.35
CA LEU A 449 -25.19 3.92 11.35
C LEU A 449 -24.82 3.23 12.67
N ALA A 450 -23.67 3.54 13.25
CA ALA A 450 -23.27 3.08 14.60
C ALA A 450 -24.08 3.71 15.72
N ARG A 451 -24.82 4.79 15.43
CA ARG A 451 -25.64 5.53 16.40
C ARG A 451 -24.83 6.04 17.60
N VAL A 452 -23.60 6.52 17.34
CA VAL A 452 -22.66 6.95 18.38
C VAL A 452 -23.23 8.06 19.27
N ASP A 453 -24.16 8.87 18.75
CA ASP A 453 -24.85 9.95 19.48
C ASP A 453 -26.04 9.46 20.31
N GLN A 454 -26.31 8.16 20.36
CA GLN A 454 -27.39 7.54 21.13
C GLN A 454 -26.85 6.57 22.20
N PRO A 455 -26.31 7.06 23.34
CA PRO A 455 -25.63 6.20 24.33
C PRO A 455 -26.47 5.03 24.84
N SER A 456 -27.80 5.22 24.96
CA SER A 456 -28.74 4.17 25.40
C SER A 456 -28.84 2.98 24.43
N ARG A 457 -28.29 3.06 23.25
CA ARG A 457 -28.30 2.00 22.23
C ARG A 457 -26.94 1.34 22.03
N ILE A 458 -25.92 1.85 22.70
CA ILE A 458 -24.55 1.34 22.64
C ILE A 458 -24.36 0.35 23.80
N GLN A 459 -23.75 -0.79 23.52
CA GLN A 459 -23.39 -1.75 24.55
C GLN A 459 -22.30 -1.16 25.45
N ASP A 460 -22.31 -1.49 26.72
CA ASP A 460 -21.32 -1.00 27.71
C ASP A 460 -19.87 -1.32 27.27
N SER A 461 -19.67 -2.47 26.64
CA SER A 461 -18.36 -2.87 26.05
C SER A 461 -17.85 -1.97 24.94
N ASP A 462 -18.73 -1.24 24.26
CA ASP A 462 -18.43 -0.39 23.12
C ASP A 462 -18.52 1.11 23.45
N ALA A 463 -18.91 1.43 24.69
CA ALA A 463 -19.10 2.81 25.13
C ALA A 463 -17.82 3.67 25.00
N GLY A 464 -16.66 3.09 25.32
CA GLY A 464 -15.36 3.76 25.17
C GLY A 464 -15.02 4.05 23.70
N LEU A 465 -15.25 3.09 22.79
CA LEU A 465 -15.02 3.28 21.36
C LEU A 465 -16.00 4.29 20.77
N ALA A 466 -17.26 4.27 21.18
CA ALA A 466 -18.24 5.26 20.74
C ALA A 466 -17.89 6.68 21.19
N ALA A 467 -17.41 6.82 22.43
CA ALA A 467 -16.92 8.10 22.93
C ALA A 467 -15.69 8.59 22.11
N LEU A 468 -14.78 7.67 21.78
CA LEU A 468 -13.63 7.96 20.92
C LEU A 468 -14.05 8.48 19.52
N VAL A 469 -15.03 7.82 18.89
CA VAL A 469 -15.58 8.26 17.59
C VAL A 469 -16.19 9.66 17.72
N ARG A 470 -17.02 9.91 18.74
CA ARG A 470 -17.64 11.25 18.96
C ARG A 470 -16.58 12.33 19.16
N ALA A 471 -15.56 12.05 19.98
CA ALA A 471 -14.43 12.96 20.15
C ALA A 471 -13.71 13.24 18.82
N SER A 472 -13.46 12.21 18.01
CA SER A 472 -12.77 12.34 16.73
C SER A 472 -13.54 13.20 15.73
N ILE A 473 -14.84 12.93 15.55
CA ILE A 473 -15.70 13.67 14.60
C ILE A 473 -16.18 15.04 15.12
N CYS A 474 -16.11 15.29 16.40
CA CYS A 474 -16.34 16.59 17.06
C CYS A 474 -17.60 17.35 16.59
N ARG A 475 -18.74 16.68 16.40
CA ARG A 475 -19.99 17.29 15.85
C ARG A 475 -20.65 18.32 16.77
N ALA A 476 -20.41 18.23 18.07
CA ALA A 476 -21.06 19.07 19.07
C ALA A 476 -20.11 20.10 19.71
N GLY A 477 -19.03 20.42 19.00
CA GLY A 477 -18.03 21.38 19.42
C GLY A 477 -16.98 20.84 20.38
N VAL A 478 -15.98 21.65 20.65
CA VAL A 478 -14.76 21.26 21.36
C VAL A 478 -15.00 20.89 22.82
N ALA A 479 -15.90 21.58 23.53
CA ALA A 479 -16.22 21.26 24.92
C ALA A 479 -16.78 19.82 25.01
N ARG A 480 -17.67 19.45 24.10
CA ARG A 480 -18.18 18.08 24.04
C ARG A 480 -17.12 17.07 23.59
N MET A 481 -16.20 17.48 22.69
CA MET A 481 -15.04 16.68 22.31
C MET A 481 -14.19 16.32 23.53
N ALA A 482 -13.95 17.29 24.44
CA ALA A 482 -13.18 17.07 25.66
C ALA A 482 -13.88 16.05 26.59
N ASP A 483 -15.20 16.22 26.83
CA ASP A 483 -15.99 15.30 27.63
C ASP A 483 -15.97 13.87 27.05
N ASP A 484 -16.16 13.74 25.73
CA ASP A 484 -16.17 12.43 25.05
C ASP A 484 -14.77 11.81 25.05
N ALA A 485 -13.69 12.58 24.90
CA ALA A 485 -12.33 12.07 24.99
C ALA A 485 -11.99 11.61 26.43
N GLU A 486 -12.41 12.37 27.44
CA GLU A 486 -12.25 11.96 28.87
C GLU A 486 -13.02 10.68 29.17
N MET A 487 -14.25 10.57 28.65
CA MET A 487 -15.05 9.35 28.72
C MET A 487 -14.35 8.18 28.06
N ALA A 488 -13.79 8.36 26.84
CA ALA A 488 -13.05 7.33 26.14
C ALA A 488 -11.82 6.87 26.96
N VAL A 489 -11.05 7.81 27.52
CA VAL A 489 -9.90 7.50 28.41
C VAL A 489 -10.33 6.68 29.64
N SER A 490 -11.50 6.96 30.21
CA SER A 490 -11.98 6.28 31.40
C SER A 490 -12.55 4.88 31.12
N LEU A 491 -13.14 4.66 29.95
CA LEU A 491 -13.86 3.44 29.60
C LEU A 491 -13.05 2.44 28.76
N LEU A 492 -12.05 2.91 28.01
CA LEU A 492 -11.19 2.01 27.25
C LEU A 492 -10.24 1.26 28.19
N PRO A 493 -10.03 -0.04 27.99
CA PRO A 493 -9.02 -0.81 28.73
C PRO A 493 -7.63 -0.18 28.59
N ALA A 494 -6.83 -0.24 29.65
CA ALA A 494 -5.49 0.35 29.65
C ALA A 494 -4.53 -0.28 28.60
N ASP A 495 -4.77 -1.52 28.24
CA ASP A 495 -4.07 -2.30 27.21
C ASP A 495 -4.72 -2.18 25.82
N SER A 496 -5.77 -1.38 25.70
CA SER A 496 -6.38 -1.10 24.40
C SER A 496 -5.43 -0.28 23.53
N THR A 497 -5.25 -0.70 22.28
CA THR A 497 -4.50 0.04 21.25
C THR A 497 -5.08 1.45 20.98
N TRP A 498 -6.36 1.67 21.30
CA TRP A 498 -7.03 2.96 21.19
C TRP A 498 -6.83 3.89 22.38
N SER A 499 -6.25 3.41 23.49
CA SER A 499 -6.03 4.22 24.70
C SER A 499 -5.09 5.41 24.46
N PRO A 500 -3.95 5.27 23.74
CA PRO A 500 -3.12 6.41 23.38
C PRO A 500 -3.86 7.43 22.52
N THR A 501 -4.67 6.98 21.56
CA THR A 501 -5.50 7.83 20.71
C THR A 501 -6.47 8.68 21.52
N ALA A 502 -7.18 8.07 22.48
CA ALA A 502 -8.12 8.78 23.33
C ALA A 502 -7.44 9.89 24.16
N ARG A 503 -6.24 9.62 24.71
CA ARG A 503 -5.45 10.61 25.44
C ARG A 503 -4.96 11.75 24.56
N ILE A 504 -4.53 11.45 23.33
CA ILE A 504 -4.13 12.49 22.37
C ILE A 504 -5.32 13.39 22.02
N LEU A 505 -6.50 12.79 21.75
CA LEU A 505 -7.70 13.57 21.49
C LEU A 505 -8.12 14.44 22.68
N LEU A 506 -7.98 13.93 23.92
CA LEU A 506 -8.21 14.72 25.11
C LEU A 506 -7.26 15.92 25.20
N GLY A 507 -5.97 15.70 25.01
CA GLY A 507 -4.97 16.77 24.99
C GLY A 507 -5.21 17.79 23.88
N VAL A 508 -5.63 17.36 22.70
CA VAL A 508 -6.02 18.21 21.57
C VAL A 508 -7.25 19.06 21.92
N ALA A 509 -8.30 18.43 22.49
CA ALA A 509 -9.50 19.16 22.88
C ALA A 509 -9.18 20.24 23.94
N ILE A 510 -8.37 19.90 24.95
CA ILE A 510 -7.89 20.85 25.97
C ILE A 510 -7.10 21.99 25.34
N ALA A 511 -6.28 21.72 24.32
CA ALA A 511 -5.52 22.74 23.59
C ALA A 511 -6.45 23.72 22.86
N ILE A 512 -7.45 23.20 22.17
CA ILE A 512 -8.40 23.98 21.39
C ILE A 512 -9.35 24.79 22.33
N GLU A 513 -9.63 24.30 23.53
CA GLU A 513 -10.31 25.09 24.58
C GLU A 513 -9.45 26.24 25.13
N GLY A 514 -8.20 26.38 24.75
CA GLY A 514 -7.29 27.42 25.20
C GLY A 514 -6.59 27.12 26.54
N ARG A 515 -6.74 25.96 27.12
CA ARG A 515 -6.08 25.55 28.38
C ARG A 515 -4.64 25.04 28.12
N ARG A 516 -3.80 25.94 27.59
CA ARG A 516 -2.49 25.65 26.99
C ARG A 516 -1.55 24.82 27.87
N ARG A 517 -1.44 25.12 29.18
CA ARG A 517 -0.53 24.38 30.10
C ARG A 517 -0.99 22.97 30.35
N SER A 518 -2.27 22.78 30.61
CA SER A 518 -2.86 21.44 30.84
C SER A 518 -2.76 20.59 29.57
N ALA A 519 -3.00 21.19 28.41
CA ALA A 519 -2.88 20.54 27.11
C ALA A 519 -1.46 20.01 26.85
N ASP A 520 -0.43 20.83 27.09
CA ASP A 520 0.96 20.43 26.83
C ASP A 520 1.39 19.26 27.73
N VAL A 521 0.95 19.26 29.00
CA VAL A 521 1.22 18.16 29.95
C VAL A 521 0.54 16.86 29.48
N GLU A 522 -0.76 16.93 29.11
CA GLU A 522 -1.51 15.76 28.67
C GLU A 522 -0.97 15.21 27.35
N LEU A 523 -0.72 16.09 26.37
CA LEU A 523 -0.15 15.71 25.08
C LEU A 523 1.28 15.15 25.23
N ALA A 524 2.10 15.66 26.16
CA ALA A 524 3.42 15.11 26.40
C ALA A 524 3.34 13.66 26.87
N ALA A 525 2.54 13.39 27.89
CA ALA A 525 2.34 12.04 28.40
C ALA A 525 1.71 11.11 27.34
N ALA A 526 0.74 11.60 26.57
CA ALA A 526 0.07 10.84 25.53
C ALA A 526 0.99 10.49 24.36
N THR A 527 1.85 11.44 23.91
CA THR A 527 2.82 11.20 22.83
C THR A 527 3.92 10.24 23.25
N GLU A 528 4.37 10.27 24.51
CA GLU A 528 5.31 9.28 25.05
C GLU A 528 4.71 7.88 25.06
N LEU A 529 3.46 7.75 25.51
CA LEU A 529 2.76 6.47 25.53
C LEU A 529 2.57 5.92 24.12
N ALA A 530 2.13 6.76 23.17
CA ALA A 530 1.92 6.35 21.80
C ALA A 530 3.22 5.95 21.09
N SER A 531 4.32 6.63 21.36
CA SER A 531 5.64 6.31 20.80
C SER A 531 6.26 5.05 21.42
N ALA A 532 6.00 4.77 22.70
CA ALA A 532 6.55 3.60 23.37
C ALA A 532 5.88 2.28 22.96
N SER A 533 4.64 2.34 22.47
CA SER A 533 3.85 1.16 22.13
C SER A 533 3.83 0.82 20.64
N ASP A 534 4.45 1.62 19.76
CA ASP A 534 4.30 1.54 18.29
C ASP A 534 2.85 1.38 17.80
N SER A 535 1.89 1.65 18.69
CA SER A 535 0.48 1.30 18.48
C SER A 535 -0.33 2.39 17.77
N SER A 536 0.21 3.60 17.60
CA SER A 536 -0.55 4.70 16.99
C SER A 536 0.33 5.84 16.46
N PRO A 537 1.18 5.59 15.44
CA PRO A 537 2.08 6.62 14.90
C PRO A 537 1.32 7.85 14.38
N THR A 538 0.18 7.63 13.71
CA THR A 538 -0.67 8.71 13.21
C THR A 538 -1.09 9.69 14.31
N HIS A 539 -1.57 9.19 15.44
CA HIS A 539 -2.01 10.03 16.53
C HIS A 539 -0.84 10.65 17.31
N ALA A 540 0.27 9.92 17.42
CA ALA A 540 1.50 10.50 17.99
C ALA A 540 1.97 11.73 17.18
N ALA A 541 2.01 11.60 15.85
CA ALA A 541 2.36 12.72 14.96
C ALA A 541 1.41 13.92 15.15
N ILE A 542 0.09 13.68 15.25
CA ILE A 542 -0.91 14.72 15.54
C ILE A 542 -0.61 15.37 16.90
N GLY A 543 -0.33 14.60 17.93
CA GLY A 543 0.01 15.12 19.26
C GLY A 543 1.23 16.04 19.22
N PHE A 544 2.27 15.66 18.49
CA PHE A 544 3.46 16.50 18.29
C PHE A 544 3.16 17.79 17.51
N VAL A 545 2.26 17.75 16.51
CA VAL A 545 1.80 18.94 15.78
C VAL A 545 1.13 19.92 16.73
N PHE A 546 0.20 19.46 17.57
CA PHE A 546 -0.46 20.36 18.53
C PHE A 546 0.49 20.89 19.61
N ARG A 547 1.44 20.09 20.09
CA ARG A 547 2.48 20.55 21.00
C ARG A 547 3.38 21.61 20.35
N ALA A 548 3.72 21.43 19.08
CA ALA A 548 4.48 22.42 18.31
C ALA A 548 3.70 23.73 18.18
N ALA A 549 2.39 23.67 17.91
CA ALA A 549 1.52 24.85 17.89
C ALA A 549 1.51 25.57 19.25
N LEU A 550 1.35 24.85 20.35
CA LEU A 550 1.41 25.42 21.71
C LEU A 550 2.78 26.06 22.03
N ALA A 551 3.87 25.49 21.53
CA ALA A 551 5.21 26.07 21.66
C ALA A 551 5.34 27.36 20.84
N MET A 552 4.80 27.42 19.62
CA MET A 552 4.76 28.64 18.80
C MET A 552 3.96 29.77 19.47
N ASP A 553 2.81 29.44 20.08
CA ASP A 553 1.99 30.40 20.83
C ASP A 553 2.74 31.04 22.01
N ARG A 554 3.67 30.29 22.61
CA ARG A 554 4.55 30.78 23.69
C ARG A 554 5.77 31.52 23.15
N GLY A 555 5.96 31.56 21.84
CA GLY A 555 7.15 32.14 21.20
C GLY A 555 8.39 31.25 21.28
N ASP A 556 8.26 30.01 21.72
CA ASP A 556 9.38 29.03 21.84
C ASP A 556 9.55 28.23 20.54
N TRP A 557 10.10 28.92 19.56
CA TRP A 557 10.33 28.37 18.22
C TRP A 557 11.33 27.22 18.20
N THR A 558 12.27 27.20 19.16
CA THR A 558 13.26 26.11 19.26
C THR A 558 12.59 24.78 19.64
N VAL A 559 11.70 24.83 20.62
CA VAL A 559 10.90 23.67 21.04
C VAL A 559 9.94 23.27 19.92
N ALA A 560 9.26 24.24 19.30
CA ALA A 560 8.35 23.97 18.18
C ALA A 560 9.05 23.22 17.04
N GLU A 561 10.26 23.62 16.67
CA GLU A 561 11.07 22.95 15.66
C GLU A 561 11.46 21.51 16.06
N ALA A 562 11.84 21.31 17.31
CA ALA A 562 12.18 19.98 17.80
C ALA A 562 10.99 19.03 17.73
N LEU A 563 9.80 19.52 18.15
CA LEU A 563 8.55 18.76 18.12
C LEU A 563 8.09 18.46 16.67
N ALA A 564 8.20 19.45 15.77
CA ALA A 564 7.87 19.25 14.35
C ALA A 564 8.81 18.25 13.68
N ARG A 565 10.10 18.20 14.06
CA ARG A 565 11.03 17.17 13.59
C ARG A 565 10.63 15.78 14.09
N GLN A 566 10.20 15.64 15.33
CA GLN A 566 9.69 14.37 15.86
C GLN A 566 8.44 13.93 15.11
N ALA A 567 7.48 14.83 14.89
CA ALA A 567 6.30 14.55 14.07
C ALA A 567 6.68 14.07 12.67
N ARG A 568 7.65 14.73 12.04
CA ARG A 568 8.13 14.36 10.69
C ARG A 568 8.84 13.00 10.68
N THR A 569 9.68 12.70 11.67
CA THR A 569 10.32 11.38 11.77
C THR A 569 9.27 10.28 11.84
N ILE A 570 8.27 10.44 12.71
CA ILE A 570 7.15 9.49 12.81
C ILE A 570 6.38 9.41 11.50
N ALA A 571 6.16 10.55 10.80
CA ALA A 571 5.44 10.56 9.53
C ALA A 571 6.24 9.90 8.40
N LEU A 572 7.57 9.92 8.44
CA LEU A 572 8.44 9.29 7.44
C LEU A 572 8.71 7.82 7.74
N ASP A 573 8.73 7.44 9.02
CA ASP A 573 8.94 6.06 9.46
C ASP A 573 7.63 5.26 9.49
N GLY A 574 6.48 5.93 9.31
CA GLY A 574 5.15 5.39 9.40
C GLY A 574 4.23 5.87 8.24
N GLU A 575 3.07 5.24 7.99
CA GLU A 575 2.07 5.57 6.93
C GLU A 575 1.37 6.92 7.03
N VAL A 576 1.80 7.74 7.98
CA VAL A 576 1.17 9.03 8.30
C VAL A 576 1.26 10.02 7.12
N ALA A 577 2.16 9.76 6.15
CA ALA A 577 2.55 10.73 5.13
C ALA A 577 1.42 11.14 4.16
N GLU A 578 0.44 10.26 3.87
CA GLU A 578 -0.57 10.52 2.81
C GLU A 578 -1.96 10.90 3.33
N GLY A 579 -2.18 10.89 4.64
CA GLY A 579 -3.46 11.21 5.27
C GLY A 579 -3.55 12.64 5.81
N ALA A 580 -4.61 12.87 6.60
CA ALA A 580 -4.86 14.15 7.27
C ALA A 580 -3.72 14.55 8.23
N ALA A 581 -3.12 13.59 8.90
CA ALA A 581 -1.98 13.80 9.79
C ALA A 581 -0.73 14.23 9.02
N GLY A 582 -0.44 13.61 7.87
CA GLY A 582 0.68 13.99 6.99
C GLY A 582 0.56 15.44 6.50
N MET A 583 -0.65 15.86 6.08
CA MET A 583 -0.90 17.25 5.74
C MET A 583 -0.59 18.19 6.92
N ALA A 584 -1.01 17.83 8.14
CA ALA A 584 -0.77 18.65 9.32
C ALA A 584 0.72 18.77 9.67
N VAL A 585 1.46 17.67 9.55
CA VAL A 585 2.93 17.63 9.76
C VAL A 585 3.65 18.48 8.72
N ASP A 586 3.32 18.35 7.44
CA ASP A 586 3.94 19.14 6.37
C ASP A 586 3.58 20.62 6.46
N ALA A 587 2.33 20.95 6.77
CA ALA A 587 1.88 22.34 6.96
C ALA A 587 2.61 23.01 8.13
N MET A 588 2.67 22.34 9.28
CA MET A 588 3.41 22.81 10.46
C MET A 588 4.90 23.00 10.15
N SER A 589 5.51 22.00 9.48
CA SER A 589 6.92 22.08 9.08
C SER A 589 7.19 23.25 8.12
N ALA A 590 6.28 23.48 7.16
CA ALA A 590 6.36 24.60 6.24
C ALA A 590 6.31 25.93 6.98
N ARG A 591 5.39 26.09 7.95
CA ARG A 591 5.26 27.29 8.78
C ARG A 591 6.53 27.59 9.56
N ILE A 592 7.10 26.59 10.21
CA ILE A 592 8.35 26.72 10.98
C ILE A 592 9.54 27.03 10.07
N ALA A 593 9.66 26.31 8.93
CA ALA A 593 10.74 26.55 7.98
C ALA A 593 10.67 27.96 7.34
N ALA A 594 9.47 28.43 7.02
CA ALA A 594 9.25 29.78 6.50
C ALA A 594 9.67 30.85 7.52
N ARG A 595 9.31 30.67 8.80
CA ARG A 595 9.72 31.58 9.89
C ARG A 595 11.23 31.67 10.05
N ARG A 596 11.95 30.56 9.85
CA ARG A 596 13.43 30.52 9.92
C ARG A 596 14.13 31.06 8.69
N GLY A 597 13.39 31.41 7.65
CA GLY A 597 13.95 31.80 6.36
C GLY A 597 14.49 30.64 5.51
N ALA A 598 14.21 29.39 5.88
CA ALA A 598 14.54 28.20 5.10
C ALA A 598 13.54 28.01 3.94
N LEU A 599 13.49 29.00 3.02
CA LEU A 599 12.43 29.12 2.00
C LEU A 599 12.31 27.90 1.08
N HIS A 600 13.43 27.26 0.72
CA HIS A 600 13.39 26.07 -0.14
C HIS A 600 12.65 24.91 0.53
N GLN A 601 12.98 24.66 1.80
CA GLN A 601 12.31 23.63 2.60
C GLN A 601 10.84 24.01 2.82
N ALA A 602 10.54 25.24 3.21
CA ALA A 602 9.18 25.72 3.42
C ALA A 602 8.31 25.55 2.17
N THR A 603 8.86 25.86 0.99
CA THR A 603 8.14 25.69 -0.29
C THR A 603 7.89 24.20 -0.58
N ALA A 604 8.88 23.34 -0.37
CA ALA A 604 8.73 21.90 -0.60
C ALA A 604 7.67 21.30 0.32
N ASP A 605 7.71 21.65 1.62
CA ASP A 605 6.75 21.18 2.61
C ASP A 605 5.34 21.72 2.31
N ALA A 606 5.20 23.01 1.95
CA ALA A 606 3.91 23.59 1.58
C ALA A 606 3.30 22.94 0.32
N VAL A 607 4.13 22.60 -0.68
CA VAL A 607 3.66 21.90 -1.89
C VAL A 607 3.13 20.49 -1.55
N ARG A 608 3.80 19.76 -0.64
CA ARG A 608 3.28 18.45 -0.19
C ARG A 608 1.96 18.60 0.56
N ALA A 609 1.89 19.54 1.52
CA ALA A 609 0.67 19.83 2.25
C ALA A 609 -0.49 20.24 1.31
N GLN A 610 -0.22 21.06 0.28
CA GLN A 610 -1.22 21.44 -0.72
C GLN A 610 -1.73 20.25 -1.53
N ARG A 611 -0.85 19.29 -1.88
CA ARG A 611 -1.25 18.08 -2.59
C ARG A 611 -2.20 17.22 -1.77
N LEU A 612 -1.95 17.10 -0.47
CA LEU A 612 -2.78 16.33 0.46
C LEU A 612 -4.09 17.01 0.85
N ARG A 613 -4.23 18.31 0.58
CA ARG A 613 -5.39 19.14 1.01
C ARG A 613 -6.74 18.57 0.55
N ALA A 614 -6.80 18.01 -0.66
CA ALA A 614 -8.02 17.41 -1.19
C ALA A 614 -8.46 16.16 -0.39
N ASN A 615 -7.50 15.48 0.25
CA ASN A 615 -7.76 14.26 1.01
C ASN A 615 -8.16 14.56 2.47
N VAL A 616 -8.08 15.82 2.92
CA VAL A 616 -8.40 16.22 4.29
C VAL A 616 -9.77 16.85 4.33
N GLY A 617 -10.78 16.04 4.58
CA GLY A 617 -12.16 16.43 4.64
C GLY A 617 -12.61 16.94 6.01
N HIS A 618 -13.90 17.20 6.14
CA HIS A 618 -14.53 17.79 7.34
C HIS A 618 -14.94 16.77 8.42
N ALA A 619 -14.63 15.48 8.26
CA ALA A 619 -14.99 14.45 9.25
C ALA A 619 -14.19 14.57 10.55
N VAL A 620 -13.00 15.15 10.49
CA VAL A 620 -12.13 15.45 11.62
C VAL A 620 -11.84 16.96 11.62
N PRO A 621 -12.83 17.79 12.01
CA PRO A 621 -12.81 19.23 11.73
C PRO A 621 -11.66 19.94 12.45
N TRP A 622 -11.35 19.58 13.68
CA TRP A 622 -10.26 20.17 14.45
C TRP A 622 -8.88 19.99 13.79
N LEU A 623 -8.62 18.85 13.17
CA LEU A 623 -7.37 18.59 12.45
C LEU A 623 -7.36 19.27 11.09
N ALA A 624 -8.49 19.23 10.38
CA ALA A 624 -8.66 19.89 9.10
C ALA A 624 -8.43 21.41 9.17
N ILE A 625 -8.92 22.04 10.23
CA ILE A 625 -8.72 23.48 10.48
C ILE A 625 -7.25 23.74 10.85
N ARG A 626 -6.68 22.97 11.80
CA ARG A 626 -5.29 23.15 12.23
C ARG A 626 -4.31 23.06 11.05
N ALA A 627 -4.43 22.02 10.25
CA ALA A 627 -3.57 21.83 9.08
C ALA A 627 -3.68 22.97 8.06
N ARG A 628 -4.90 23.47 7.81
CA ARG A 628 -5.13 24.61 6.90
C ARG A 628 -4.61 25.92 7.45
N LEU A 629 -4.76 26.16 8.74
CA LEU A 629 -4.19 27.34 9.39
C LEU A 629 -2.67 27.40 9.28
N ASP A 630 -1.99 26.28 9.58
CA ASP A 630 -0.54 26.23 9.48
C ASP A 630 -0.05 26.37 8.04
N LEU A 631 -0.77 25.77 7.08
CA LEU A 631 -0.47 25.93 5.66
C LEU A 631 -0.68 27.37 5.19
N ALA A 632 -1.79 28.00 5.59
CA ALA A 632 -2.08 29.39 5.20
C ALA A 632 -1.07 30.38 5.78
N TRP A 633 -0.66 30.18 7.04
CA TRP A 633 0.46 30.94 7.63
C TRP A 633 1.79 30.74 6.87
N ALA A 634 2.09 29.50 6.47
CA ALA A 634 3.29 29.20 5.68
C ALA A 634 3.24 29.89 4.31
N LEU A 635 2.10 29.82 3.61
CA LEU A 635 1.92 30.45 2.29
C LEU A 635 2.00 31.97 2.38
N LEU A 636 1.41 32.58 3.41
CA LEU A 636 1.53 34.01 3.64
C LEU A 636 3.00 34.41 3.86
N ALA A 637 3.74 33.68 4.67
CA ALA A 637 5.16 33.87 4.89
C ALA A 637 6.03 33.65 3.65
N LEU A 638 5.57 32.80 2.71
CA LEU A 638 6.18 32.55 1.39
C LEU A 638 5.77 33.61 0.35
N ALA A 639 5.04 34.66 0.75
CA ALA A 639 4.53 35.71 -0.10
C ALA A 639 3.55 35.22 -1.21
N ASP A 640 2.72 34.26 -0.88
CA ASP A 640 1.61 33.79 -1.71
C ASP A 640 0.25 34.00 -0.97
N PRO A 641 -0.23 35.27 -0.85
CA PRO A 641 -1.46 35.58 -0.15
C PRO A 641 -2.71 35.00 -0.87
N THR A 642 -2.66 34.81 -2.18
CA THR A 642 -3.80 34.26 -2.93
C THR A 642 -4.02 32.80 -2.57
N ALA A 643 -2.95 32.01 -2.51
CA ALA A 643 -3.04 30.62 -2.07
C ALA A 643 -3.40 30.55 -0.58
N ALA A 644 -2.85 31.46 0.26
CA ALA A 644 -3.19 31.54 1.68
C ALA A 644 -4.68 31.86 1.90
N ASP A 645 -5.25 32.79 1.15
CA ASP A 645 -6.67 33.17 1.20
C ASP A 645 -7.57 31.97 0.80
N THR A 646 -7.20 31.25 -0.26
CA THR A 646 -7.93 30.06 -0.68
C THR A 646 -7.96 28.99 0.43
N VAL A 647 -6.82 28.73 1.05
CA VAL A 647 -6.70 27.71 2.10
C VAL A 647 -7.43 28.15 3.38
N LEU A 648 -7.37 29.43 3.70
CA LEU A 648 -8.10 29.99 4.84
C LEU A 648 -9.62 29.92 4.62
N GLY A 649 -10.10 30.23 3.41
CA GLY A 649 -11.52 30.10 3.05
C GLY A 649 -12.03 28.67 3.25
N GLU A 650 -11.22 27.66 2.93
CA GLU A 650 -11.58 26.26 3.21
C GLU A 650 -11.66 25.95 4.72
N ALA A 651 -10.78 26.57 5.54
CA ALA A 651 -10.87 26.42 6.99
C ALA A 651 -12.15 27.06 7.54
N GLU A 652 -12.52 28.24 7.02
CA GLU A 652 -13.77 28.94 7.33
C GLU A 652 -15.02 28.12 6.96
N GLU A 653 -14.98 27.43 5.81
CA GLU A 653 -16.07 26.50 5.42
C GLU A 653 -16.24 25.34 6.41
N VAL A 654 -15.14 24.83 6.96
CA VAL A 654 -15.20 23.77 7.99
C VAL A 654 -15.81 24.32 9.27
N VAL A 655 -15.36 25.50 9.74
CA VAL A 655 -15.94 26.17 10.92
C VAL A 655 -17.41 26.54 10.71
N GLY A 656 -17.80 26.93 9.49
CA GLY A 656 -19.19 27.24 9.17
C GLY A 656 -20.18 26.08 9.41
N ARG A 657 -19.68 24.85 9.45
CA ARG A 657 -20.48 23.66 9.77
C ARG A 657 -20.56 23.39 11.28
N ASP A 658 -19.50 23.74 12.02
CA ASP A 658 -19.44 23.64 13.48
C ASP A 658 -18.65 24.83 14.03
N PRO A 659 -19.35 25.90 14.45
CA PRO A 659 -18.70 27.14 14.90
C PRO A 659 -18.05 27.04 16.28
N ALA A 660 -18.28 25.98 17.04
CA ALA A 660 -17.77 25.81 18.40
C ALA A 660 -16.34 25.21 18.43
N MET A 661 -15.41 25.78 17.63
CA MET A 661 -14.02 25.29 17.49
C MET A 661 -13.00 26.09 18.33
N GLY A 662 -13.43 26.70 19.43
CA GLY A 662 -12.56 27.33 20.42
C GLY A 662 -11.52 28.26 19.80
N VAL A 663 -10.26 28.17 20.27
CA VAL A 663 -9.17 29.07 19.83
C VAL A 663 -8.86 28.97 18.33
N LEU A 664 -9.27 27.90 17.64
CA LEU A 664 -9.06 27.78 16.20
C LEU A 664 -9.86 28.85 15.43
N VAL A 665 -11.01 29.27 15.94
CA VAL A 665 -11.81 30.36 15.34
C VAL A 665 -11.07 31.69 15.51
N GLU A 666 -10.52 31.93 16.69
CA GLU A 666 -9.74 33.14 16.97
C GLU A 666 -8.50 33.22 16.07
N GLU A 667 -7.79 32.08 15.85
CA GLU A 667 -6.64 32.02 14.96
C GLU A 667 -7.01 32.29 13.50
N ILE A 668 -8.19 31.82 13.04
CA ILE A 668 -8.73 32.12 11.70
C ILE A 668 -8.95 33.62 11.56
N GLU A 669 -9.61 34.25 12.53
CA GLU A 669 -9.88 35.71 12.52
C GLU A 669 -8.57 36.52 12.54
N GLU A 670 -7.59 36.09 13.34
CA GLU A 670 -6.25 36.70 13.37
C GLU A 670 -5.57 36.62 11.99
N LEU A 671 -5.54 35.43 11.38
CA LEU A 671 -4.92 35.25 10.07
C LEU A 671 -5.67 36.01 8.97
N ARG A 672 -6.99 36.07 9.02
CA ARG A 672 -7.82 36.88 8.11
C ARG A 672 -7.41 38.33 8.16
N GLY A 673 -7.30 38.89 9.38
CA GLY A 673 -6.82 40.25 9.56
C GLY A 673 -5.39 40.49 9.06
N HIS A 674 -4.50 39.52 9.14
CA HIS A 674 -3.17 39.59 8.54
C HIS A 674 -3.20 39.59 7.02
N LEU A 675 -4.04 38.76 6.43
CA LEU A 675 -4.23 38.67 4.97
C LEU A 675 -4.81 40.00 4.41
N GLU A 676 -5.85 40.55 5.03
CA GLU A 676 -6.45 41.81 4.64
C GLU A 676 -5.41 42.96 4.67
N ARG A 677 -4.64 43.06 5.75
CA ARG A 677 -3.54 44.06 5.84
C ARG A 677 -2.45 43.82 4.78
N SER A 678 -2.22 42.56 4.40
CA SER A 678 -1.22 42.25 3.36
C SER A 678 -1.72 42.57 1.96
N ILE A 679 -3.05 42.54 1.75
CA ILE A 679 -3.72 42.87 0.49
C ILE A 679 -4.00 44.38 0.42
N GLU A 680 -4.41 44.99 1.52
CA GLU A 680 -4.78 46.42 1.67
C GLU A 680 -3.58 47.34 1.96
N GLY A 681 -2.36 46.78 2.06
CA GLY A 681 -1.13 47.58 2.28
C GLY A 681 -1.11 48.85 1.45
N PRO A 682 -0.49 49.93 1.90
CA PRO A 682 -0.68 51.27 1.33
C PRO A 682 -0.61 51.26 -0.18
N ALA A 683 -1.65 51.85 -0.81
CA ALA A 683 -1.82 51.88 -2.25
C ALA A 683 -0.51 52.33 -2.92
N GLY A 684 0.28 51.40 -3.48
CA GLY A 684 1.60 51.67 -4.04
C GLY A 684 2.62 50.53 -3.83
N ALA A 685 2.53 49.71 -2.76
CA ALA A 685 3.41 48.56 -2.59
C ALA A 685 2.83 47.35 -3.35
N SER A 686 2.95 47.36 -4.66
CA SER A 686 2.75 46.18 -5.48
C SER A 686 3.61 45.07 -4.90
N MET A 687 2.99 43.96 -4.39
CA MET A 687 3.70 42.91 -3.69
C MET A 687 4.88 42.35 -4.52
N LEU A 688 6.03 42.31 -3.87
CA LEU A 688 7.21 41.70 -4.48
C LEU A 688 6.99 40.20 -4.67
N THR A 689 7.32 39.71 -5.84
CA THR A 689 7.28 38.22 -6.08
C THR A 689 8.36 37.54 -5.23
N LEU A 690 8.22 36.23 -5.03
CA LEU A 690 9.22 35.43 -4.31
C LEU A 690 10.65 35.60 -4.86
N ALA A 691 10.79 35.77 -6.18
CA ALA A 691 12.07 36.02 -6.82
C ALA A 691 12.62 37.41 -6.50
N GLU A 692 11.73 38.41 -6.35
CA GLU A 692 12.06 39.80 -5.96
C GLU A 692 12.39 39.88 -4.48
N LEU A 693 11.65 39.18 -3.61
CA LEU A 693 11.95 39.09 -2.18
C LEU A 693 13.29 38.40 -1.91
N ARG A 694 13.67 37.39 -2.69
CA ARG A 694 15.01 36.73 -2.63
C ARG A 694 16.12 37.69 -3.05
N LEU A 695 15.86 38.55 -4.03
CA LEU A 695 16.84 39.51 -4.53
C LEU A 695 17.00 40.69 -3.60
N LEU A 696 15.96 41.09 -2.88
CA LEU A 696 15.91 42.31 -2.05
C LEU A 696 16.98 42.36 -0.94
N PRO A 697 17.23 41.30 -0.13
CA PRO A 697 18.31 41.27 0.85
C PRO A 697 19.70 41.36 0.22
N ILE A 698 19.86 40.79 -0.97
CA ILE A 698 21.14 40.82 -1.69
C ILE A 698 21.35 42.21 -2.32
N LEU A 699 20.28 42.88 -2.73
CA LEU A 699 20.32 44.29 -3.13
C LEU A 699 20.71 45.23 -1.98
N ALA A 700 20.51 44.85 -0.72
CA ALA A 700 20.98 45.63 0.43
C ALA A 700 22.49 45.48 0.68
N THR A 701 23.19 44.57 -0.01
CA THR A 701 24.66 44.41 0.07
C THR A 701 25.38 45.38 -0.87
N HIS A 702 26.69 45.49 -0.78
CA HIS A 702 27.51 46.34 -1.67
C HIS A 702 27.85 45.70 -3.04
N ARG A 703 27.31 44.52 -3.35
CA ARG A 703 27.59 43.75 -4.59
C ARG A 703 26.97 44.41 -5.81
N SER A 704 27.66 44.40 -6.92
CA SER A 704 27.12 44.82 -8.21
C SER A 704 26.10 43.84 -8.77
N LEU A 705 25.22 44.27 -9.65
CA LEU A 705 24.21 43.39 -10.31
C LEU A 705 24.83 42.21 -11.05
N PRO A 706 26.00 42.28 -11.72
CA PRO A 706 26.67 41.12 -12.28
C PRO A 706 27.14 40.13 -11.22
N GLU A 707 27.67 40.58 -10.10
CA GLU A 707 28.12 39.71 -8.99
C GLU A 707 26.92 39.00 -8.34
N ILE A 708 25.79 39.69 -8.19
CA ILE A 708 24.54 39.11 -7.71
C ILE A 708 24.03 38.06 -8.69
N ALA A 709 24.15 38.31 -10.01
CA ALA A 709 23.76 37.38 -11.05
C ALA A 709 24.59 36.07 -10.99
N ALA A 710 25.91 36.21 -10.80
CA ALA A 710 26.80 35.08 -10.62
C ALA A 710 26.45 34.26 -9.35
N GLN A 711 26.19 34.93 -8.23
CA GLN A 711 25.83 34.31 -6.97
C GLN A 711 24.51 33.53 -7.03
N LEU A 712 23.52 34.04 -7.77
CA LEU A 712 22.20 33.42 -7.91
C LEU A 712 22.11 32.46 -9.11
N ASN A 713 23.23 32.26 -9.83
CA ASN A 713 23.31 31.42 -11.03
C ASN A 713 22.28 31.84 -12.11
N ARG A 714 22.12 33.15 -12.32
CA ARG A 714 21.16 33.77 -13.26
C ARG A 714 21.87 34.72 -14.21
N SER A 715 21.20 35.04 -15.35
CA SER A 715 21.75 36.02 -16.24
C SER A 715 21.73 37.44 -15.67
N SER A 716 22.73 38.25 -15.94
CA SER A 716 22.78 39.67 -15.52
C SER A 716 21.56 40.47 -16.00
N ASN A 717 20.98 40.09 -17.14
CA ASN A 717 19.77 40.72 -17.65
C ASN A 717 18.53 40.36 -16.87
N THR A 718 18.43 39.10 -16.35
CA THR A 718 17.35 38.66 -15.46
C THR A 718 17.37 39.44 -14.15
N ILE A 719 18.55 39.60 -13.54
CA ILE A 719 18.71 40.35 -12.29
C ILE A 719 18.40 41.84 -12.47
N LYS A 720 18.85 42.45 -13.59
CA LYS A 720 18.48 43.82 -13.93
C LYS A 720 16.97 44.03 -14.05
N THR A 721 16.29 43.09 -14.73
CA THR A 721 14.84 43.18 -14.91
C THR A 721 14.10 43.04 -13.58
N GLN A 722 14.52 42.10 -12.72
CA GLN A 722 13.96 41.91 -11.39
C GLN A 722 14.23 43.12 -10.47
N ALA A 723 15.45 43.68 -10.48
CA ALA A 723 15.77 44.88 -9.72
C ALA A 723 14.93 46.11 -10.17
N LYS A 724 14.75 46.30 -11.48
CA LYS A 724 13.86 47.36 -12.01
C LYS A 724 12.41 47.14 -11.58
N SER A 725 11.95 45.89 -11.54
CA SER A 725 10.60 45.56 -11.08
C SER A 725 10.43 45.87 -9.57
N ILE A 726 11.45 45.50 -8.75
CA ILE A 726 11.48 45.87 -7.31
C ILE A 726 11.41 47.39 -7.15
N TYR A 727 12.25 48.17 -7.88
CA TYR A 727 12.26 49.64 -7.77
C TYR A 727 10.88 50.20 -8.13
N ARG A 728 10.28 49.73 -9.22
CA ARG A 728 8.93 50.17 -9.61
C ARG A 728 7.89 49.84 -8.55
N LYS A 729 7.93 48.63 -7.98
CA LYS A 729 6.96 48.16 -6.99
C LYS A 729 7.11 48.84 -5.63
N LEU A 730 8.34 49.22 -5.28
CA LEU A 730 8.63 49.99 -4.10
C LEU A 730 8.60 51.50 -4.37
N GLU A 731 8.18 51.95 -5.58
CA GLU A 731 8.17 53.37 -6.01
C GLU A 731 9.51 54.08 -5.82
N ALA A 732 10.61 53.34 -5.93
CA ALA A 732 11.97 53.82 -5.76
C ALA A 732 12.63 54.11 -7.11
N THR A 733 13.46 55.13 -7.16
CA THR A 733 14.20 55.56 -8.36
C THR A 733 15.64 55.00 -8.37
N SER A 734 16.09 54.54 -7.21
CA SER A 734 17.46 54.04 -7.02
C SER A 734 17.48 52.79 -6.12
N ARG A 735 18.61 52.08 -6.16
CA ARG A 735 18.87 50.90 -5.31
C ARG A 735 18.81 51.29 -3.81
N SER A 736 19.45 52.41 -3.43
CA SER A 736 19.46 52.88 -2.06
C SER A 736 18.05 53.17 -1.57
N GLU A 737 17.28 53.93 -2.35
CA GLU A 737 15.90 54.29 -2.03
C GLU A 737 15.00 53.02 -1.93
N ALA A 738 15.21 52.04 -2.78
CA ALA A 738 14.47 50.77 -2.70
C ALA A 738 14.79 50.00 -1.40
N VAL A 739 16.05 49.98 -1.00
CA VAL A 739 16.48 49.33 0.24
C VAL A 739 15.94 50.08 1.48
N ASP A 740 15.97 51.44 1.45
CA ASP A 740 15.45 52.25 2.58
C ASP A 740 13.93 52.11 2.72
N ARG A 741 13.19 52.09 1.62
CA ARG A 741 11.75 51.79 1.62
C ARG A 741 11.42 50.39 2.05
N ALA A 742 12.21 49.41 1.62
CA ALA A 742 12.05 48.03 2.05
C ALA A 742 12.26 47.87 3.57
N ARG A 743 13.21 48.60 4.15
CA ARG A 743 13.39 48.67 5.61
C ARG A 743 12.21 49.31 6.30
N ALA A 744 11.75 50.47 5.79
CA ALA A 744 10.58 51.17 6.33
C ALA A 744 9.30 50.30 6.29
N LEU A 745 9.19 49.40 5.34
CA LEU A 745 8.09 48.43 5.18
C LEU A 745 8.30 47.12 5.95
N GLY A 746 9.41 46.97 6.71
CA GLY A 746 9.71 45.74 7.44
C GLY A 746 10.09 44.54 6.57
N LEU A 747 10.40 44.77 5.29
CA LEU A 747 10.77 43.69 4.34
C LEU A 747 12.25 43.25 4.46
N LEU A 748 13.04 44.01 5.25
CA LEU A 748 14.48 43.78 5.50
C LEU A 748 14.86 43.70 6.99
N ASP A 749 13.91 43.73 7.91
CA ASP A 749 14.17 43.59 9.33
C ASP A 749 14.50 42.13 9.70
N GLY A 750 15.81 41.86 9.93
CA GLY A 750 16.27 40.58 10.44
C GLY A 750 17.72 40.18 10.12
N ALA A 751 18.51 41.03 9.47
CA ALA A 751 19.96 40.79 9.35
C ALA A 751 20.72 41.77 10.25
N PRO A 752 21.54 41.31 11.24
CA PRO A 752 22.43 42.21 11.98
C PRO A 752 23.46 42.81 11.01
N PRO A 753 23.93 44.06 11.24
CA PRO A 753 24.98 44.66 10.46
C PRO A 753 26.24 43.79 10.57
N ASN A 754 26.78 43.39 9.42
CA ASN A 754 28.01 42.65 9.31
C ASN A 754 29.20 43.58 9.64
N GLU A 755 29.46 43.84 10.93
CA GLU A 755 30.74 44.26 11.45
C GLU A 755 31.46 43.06 12.00
N ALA A 756 32.28 42.42 11.21
CA ALA A 756 33.50 41.66 11.55
C ALA A 756 33.89 40.69 10.43
N LEU A 757 34.52 41.22 9.41
CA LEU A 757 35.45 40.47 8.57
C LEU A 757 36.44 41.46 7.96
N THR A 758 37.26 42.04 8.85
CA THR A 758 38.58 42.55 8.54
C THR A 758 39.48 42.24 9.72
N ALA A 759 40.13 41.08 9.67
CA ALA A 759 41.47 40.78 10.22
C ALA A 759 41.90 39.42 9.66
#